data_2c3630de2cbed969c9a0420b204e65c3
#
_entry.id   2c3630de2cbed969c9a0420b204e65c3
#
_cell.length_a   1.000
_cell.length_b   1.000
_cell.length_c   1.000
_cell.angle_alpha   90.00
_cell.angle_beta   90.00
_cell.angle_gamma   90.00
#
_symmetry.space_group_name_H-M   'P 1'
#
loop_
_entity.id
_entity.type
_entity.pdbx_description
1 polymer ?
#
loop_
_entity_poly.entity_id
_entity_poly.type
_entity_poly.pdbx_seq_one_letter_code
_entity_poly.pdbx_strand_id
1 'polypeptide(L)'
;MTQQVQSPILELQHQQLLLQMEYEEEKKSFQQKVDAIGMQRRIERGDAWWPVHFVRSFYNSLNQFCVEITRTRKDDDEADHNFEFGKPVSFFKQLRTESGEFATAIDGNSEQKAKLNSKHSAVANSKLYTLRSARSDASLAKNSQLAKGTVSYADADRMVVALPDDTNVGDLKQEGIGIQLSFDETSYRMMFDALERTIRAKGRLGYLRDLFYTPGMKAETFSFPDMHFPYLNATQEHAVNEVLRAKDVAIVHGPPGTGKTTTLVEAIYETLRRENQVLVCTQSNMAVDWISERLVDRGLNVLRIGNPVRVDDKMLSFTYERRFEAHPDYELLWSLRKAIRELRKNRKRGDDKYHQKLERLKDRATALEIAINQQLFGEARVIACTLVGSGHRLLEGMKFGTVFIDEAAQALEAACWIPIRRASRVIFAGDHCQLPPTVKSYEALKGGLGKTLMERIVEQHPAVVTLLTMQYRMNEEIMRFSSDWFYDNMVQSAPEVKYRSILDLDLPMTWVDSGELRVESLEFATAIDGKSEQRTEMNSEQRAVANSPLSTINSTLGSISNASEARLTLLALRAYYEMIGKERILSERLDVGIISPYRAQVQLLRRMVKKEEFFKPFRSLITINTVDGFQGQERDIIVISLVRSNDEGQIGFLRDLRRMNVAITRARMKLIILGDRSTLCRHPFYRKLWEYIQGLKN
;
A
#
# COMPACT_ATOMS: atom_id res chain seq x y z
N MET A 1 15.94 -19.04 -31.93
CA MET A 1 14.63 -18.43 -32.15
C MET A 1 14.83 -16.94 -32.15
N THR A 2 14.70 -16.31 -33.32
CA THR A 2 14.78 -14.84 -33.48
C THR A 2 13.65 -14.24 -32.70
N GLN A 3 13.97 -13.58 -31.56
CA GLN A 3 12.99 -12.70 -30.86
C GLN A 3 12.54 -11.65 -31.85
N GLN A 4 11.27 -11.69 -32.26
CA GLN A 4 10.65 -10.59 -32.97
C GLN A 4 10.77 -9.35 -32.07
N VAL A 5 11.49 -8.35 -32.55
CA VAL A 5 11.59 -7.04 -31.89
C VAL A 5 10.18 -6.45 -31.93
N GLN A 6 9.47 -6.57 -30.84
CA GLN A 6 8.16 -5.94 -30.70
C GLN A 6 8.35 -4.42 -30.65
N SER A 7 7.51 -3.68 -31.37
CA SER A 7 7.56 -2.22 -31.35
C SER A 7 7.28 -1.69 -29.95
N PRO A 8 8.09 -0.74 -29.42
CA PRO A 8 7.82 -0.08 -28.12
C PRO A 8 6.40 0.47 -28.00
N ILE A 9 5.83 0.93 -29.11
CA ILE A 9 4.45 1.45 -29.16
C ILE A 9 3.44 0.33 -28.95
N LEU A 10 3.62 -0.83 -29.57
CA LEU A 10 2.72 -1.97 -29.39
C LEU A 10 2.76 -2.51 -27.97
N GLU A 11 3.93 -2.56 -27.35
CA GLU A 11 4.07 -2.95 -25.95
C GLU A 11 3.33 -2.01 -25.02
N LEU A 12 3.46 -0.70 -25.20
CA LEU A 12 2.72 0.30 -24.40
C LEU A 12 1.20 0.24 -24.65
N GLN A 13 0.76 -0.03 -25.88
CA GLN A 13 -0.66 -0.26 -26.18
C GLN A 13 -1.17 -1.53 -25.49
N HIS A 14 -0.36 -2.58 -25.44
CA HIS A 14 -0.66 -3.78 -24.66
C HIS A 14 -0.77 -3.48 -23.16
N GLN A 15 0.17 -2.72 -22.60
CA GLN A 15 0.10 -2.27 -21.21
C GLN A 15 -1.17 -1.44 -20.94
N GLN A 16 -1.58 -0.59 -21.88
CA GLN A 16 -2.83 0.18 -21.78
C GLN A 16 -4.05 -0.72 -21.74
N LEU A 17 -4.09 -1.78 -22.55
CA LEU A 17 -5.17 -2.78 -22.54
C LEU A 17 -5.21 -3.53 -21.21
N LEU A 18 -4.06 -4.00 -20.71
CA LEU A 18 -3.98 -4.70 -19.43
C LEU A 18 -4.41 -3.80 -18.25
N LEU A 19 -4.02 -2.52 -18.28
CA LEU A 19 -4.44 -1.53 -17.29
C LEU A 19 -5.96 -1.29 -17.34
N GLN A 20 -6.59 -1.34 -18.52
CA GLN A 20 -8.04 -1.26 -18.66
C GLN A 20 -8.73 -2.47 -18.02
N MET A 21 -8.21 -3.67 -18.22
CA MET A 21 -8.75 -4.89 -17.59
C MET A 21 -8.64 -4.81 -16.06
N GLU A 22 -7.53 -4.32 -15.54
CA GLU A 22 -7.34 -4.12 -14.09
C GLU A 22 -8.32 -3.07 -13.54
N TYR A 23 -8.49 -1.94 -14.24
CA TYR A 23 -9.44 -0.90 -13.88
C TYR A 23 -10.86 -1.43 -13.78
N GLU A 24 -11.31 -2.19 -14.78
CA GLU A 24 -12.66 -2.75 -14.83
C GLU A 24 -12.87 -3.78 -13.71
N GLU A 25 -11.92 -4.68 -13.49
CA GLU A 25 -11.99 -5.67 -12.43
C GLU A 25 -11.97 -5.03 -11.04
N GLU A 26 -11.10 -4.02 -10.82
CA GLU A 26 -11.04 -3.31 -9.56
C GLU A 26 -12.34 -2.54 -9.29
N LYS A 27 -12.88 -1.87 -10.28
CA LYS A 27 -14.16 -1.15 -10.21
C LYS A 27 -15.32 -2.10 -9.91
N LYS A 28 -15.37 -3.25 -10.61
CA LYS A 28 -16.37 -4.31 -10.41
C LYS A 28 -16.25 -4.92 -9.00
N SER A 29 -15.03 -5.27 -8.59
CA SER A 29 -14.75 -5.81 -7.25
C SER A 29 -15.13 -4.82 -6.16
N PHE A 30 -14.88 -3.52 -6.37
CA PHE A 30 -15.29 -2.47 -5.45
C PHE A 30 -16.82 -2.38 -5.35
N GLN A 31 -17.53 -2.36 -6.48
CA GLN A 31 -18.99 -2.34 -6.51
C GLN A 31 -19.61 -3.57 -5.85
N GLN A 32 -19.11 -4.77 -6.19
CA GLN A 32 -19.57 -6.01 -5.56
C GLN A 32 -19.36 -6.02 -4.04
N LYS A 33 -18.25 -5.47 -3.54
CA LYS A 33 -18.02 -5.34 -2.10
C LYS A 33 -18.99 -4.34 -1.45
N VAL A 34 -19.31 -3.25 -2.13
CA VAL A 34 -20.29 -2.27 -1.65
C VAL A 34 -21.68 -2.88 -1.62
N ASP A 35 -22.06 -3.69 -2.64
CA ASP A 35 -23.39 -4.27 -2.79
C ASP A 35 -23.58 -5.54 -1.91
N ALA A 36 -22.55 -6.39 -1.82
CA ALA A 36 -22.63 -7.66 -1.08
C ALA A 36 -22.37 -7.52 0.42
N ILE A 37 -21.69 -6.45 0.85
CA ILE A 37 -21.38 -6.22 2.26
C ILE A 37 -22.37 -5.22 2.82
N GLY A 38 -23.31 -5.70 3.67
CA GLY A 38 -24.25 -4.83 4.37
C GLY A 38 -23.55 -3.67 5.11
N MET A 39 -24.26 -2.57 5.31
CA MET A 39 -23.72 -1.33 5.92
C MET A 39 -23.03 -1.58 7.25
N GLN A 40 -23.61 -2.40 8.12
CA GLN A 40 -23.05 -2.76 9.42
C GLN A 40 -21.63 -3.34 9.30
N ARG A 41 -21.42 -4.29 8.41
CA ARG A 41 -20.10 -4.91 8.18
C ARG A 41 -19.08 -3.93 7.55
N ARG A 42 -19.53 -2.95 6.75
CA ARG A 42 -18.65 -1.91 6.22
C ARG A 42 -18.16 -0.97 7.31
N ILE A 43 -19.04 -0.64 8.28
CA ILE A 43 -18.68 0.15 9.47
C ILE A 43 -17.68 -0.63 10.33
N GLU A 44 -17.95 -1.91 10.61
CA GLU A 44 -17.05 -2.79 11.38
C GLU A 44 -15.67 -2.97 10.74
N ARG A 45 -15.58 -2.87 9.42
CA ARG A 45 -14.31 -2.92 8.66
C ARG A 45 -13.60 -1.59 8.56
N GLY A 46 -14.23 -0.50 8.99
CA GLY A 46 -13.70 0.84 8.85
C GLY A 46 -13.78 1.44 7.44
N ASP A 47 -14.57 0.85 6.52
CA ASP A 47 -14.76 1.32 5.15
C ASP A 47 -15.88 2.37 5.04
N ALA A 48 -16.70 2.52 6.07
CA ALA A 48 -17.77 3.49 6.18
C ALA A 48 -17.93 4.01 7.61
N TRP A 49 -18.37 5.26 7.75
CA TRP A 49 -18.87 5.83 9.01
C TRP A 49 -20.34 6.16 8.87
N TRP A 50 -21.14 5.71 9.83
CA TRP A 50 -22.56 6.03 9.91
C TRP A 50 -23.08 5.83 11.33
N PRO A 51 -23.87 6.78 11.91
CA PRO A 51 -24.07 8.14 11.39
C PRO A 51 -22.82 9.01 11.55
N VAL A 52 -22.72 10.05 10.72
CA VAL A 52 -21.76 11.13 10.91
C VAL A 52 -22.47 12.43 11.23
N HIS A 53 -21.83 13.27 12.03
CA HIS A 53 -22.32 14.58 12.42
C HIS A 53 -21.51 15.67 11.73
N PHE A 54 -22.21 16.58 11.08
CA PHE A 54 -21.60 17.77 10.51
C PHE A 54 -21.14 18.72 11.62
N VAL A 55 -19.88 19.13 11.61
CA VAL A 55 -19.31 20.10 12.56
C VAL A 55 -19.30 21.49 11.96
N ARG A 56 -18.58 21.69 10.88
CA ARG A 56 -18.44 22.96 10.18
C ARG A 56 -18.01 22.80 8.74
N SER A 57 -18.18 23.86 7.95
CA SER A 57 -17.55 23.99 6.63
C SER A 57 -16.63 25.19 6.60
N PHE A 58 -15.52 25.06 5.90
CA PHE A 58 -14.50 26.10 5.79
C PHE A 58 -13.69 25.94 4.50
N TYR A 59 -12.86 26.93 4.19
CA TYR A 59 -11.88 26.80 3.13
C TYR A 59 -10.52 26.55 3.75
N ASN A 60 -9.80 25.55 3.24
CA ASN A 60 -8.42 25.28 3.67
C ASN A 60 -7.43 26.29 3.05
N SER A 61 -6.14 26.19 3.39
CA SER A 61 -5.07 27.05 2.89
C SER A 61 -4.93 27.05 1.36
N LEU A 62 -5.29 25.94 0.72
CA LEU A 62 -5.30 25.80 -0.74
C LEU A 62 -6.59 26.34 -1.39
N ASN A 63 -7.45 27.02 -0.62
CA ASN A 63 -8.74 27.51 -1.07
C ASN A 63 -9.70 26.42 -1.57
N GLN A 64 -9.57 25.21 -1.04
CA GLN A 64 -10.50 24.10 -1.29
C GLN A 64 -11.63 24.17 -0.25
N PHE A 65 -12.85 23.99 -0.70
CA PHE A 65 -14.00 23.90 0.20
C PHE A 65 -13.97 22.58 0.98
N CYS A 66 -13.96 22.65 2.29
CA CYS A 66 -13.85 21.52 3.21
C CYS A 66 -15.02 21.45 4.15
N VAL A 67 -15.40 20.22 4.49
CA VAL A 67 -16.40 19.91 5.52
C VAL A 67 -15.75 19.07 6.60
N GLU A 68 -15.92 19.45 7.83
CA GLU A 68 -15.50 18.70 9.01
C GLU A 68 -16.70 17.92 9.56
N ILE A 69 -16.48 16.62 9.76
CA ILE A 69 -17.46 15.69 10.30
C ILE A 69 -16.86 14.87 11.44
N THR A 70 -17.72 14.42 12.35
CA THR A 70 -17.36 13.52 13.44
C THR A 70 -18.29 12.32 13.46
N ARG A 71 -17.84 11.22 14.07
CA ARG A 71 -18.68 10.05 14.42
C ARG A 71 -18.79 9.92 15.93
N THR A 72 -19.91 9.40 16.44
CA THR A 72 -20.04 9.03 17.85
C THR A 72 -19.36 7.68 18.05
N ARG A 73 -18.36 7.64 18.92
CA ARG A 73 -17.65 6.41 19.29
C ARG A 73 -18.33 5.78 20.49
N LYS A 74 -18.48 4.45 20.51
CA LYS A 74 -18.80 3.70 21.73
C LYS A 74 -17.47 3.38 22.42
N ASP A 75 -17.42 3.43 23.74
CA ASP A 75 -16.19 3.28 24.55
C ASP A 75 -15.39 2.00 24.30
N ASP A 76 -16.01 0.97 23.70
CA ASP A 76 -15.38 -0.30 23.33
C ASP A 76 -14.96 -0.41 21.84
N ASP A 77 -15.14 0.62 21.03
CA ASP A 77 -14.88 0.57 19.59
C ASP A 77 -13.41 0.94 19.29
N GLU A 78 -12.53 -0.05 19.36
CA GLU A 78 -11.14 0.02 18.84
C GLU A 78 -11.08 -0.14 17.31
N ALA A 79 -12.19 0.02 16.60
CA ALA A 79 -12.22 -0.20 15.16
C ALA A 79 -11.41 0.89 14.45
N ASP A 80 -10.19 0.52 14.04
CA ASP A 80 -9.41 1.27 13.06
C ASP A 80 -10.26 1.51 11.81
N HIS A 81 -10.04 2.65 11.17
CA HIS A 81 -10.69 2.96 9.91
C HIS A 81 -9.69 2.97 8.75
N ASN A 82 -10.21 2.76 7.54
CA ASN A 82 -9.44 2.73 6.31
C ASN A 82 -9.43 4.09 5.56
N PHE A 83 -9.93 5.15 6.20
CA PHE A 83 -9.90 6.49 5.65
C PHE A 83 -8.51 7.09 5.83
N GLU A 84 -7.85 7.32 4.72
CA GLU A 84 -6.53 7.95 4.66
C GLU A 84 -6.61 9.21 3.81
N PHE A 85 -5.69 10.14 4.04
CA PHE A 85 -5.58 11.33 3.21
C PHE A 85 -5.48 10.98 1.72
N GLY A 86 -6.15 11.77 0.90
CA GLY A 86 -6.17 11.62 -0.55
C GLY A 86 -7.12 10.54 -1.05
N LYS A 87 -7.69 9.70 -0.18
CA LYS A 87 -8.68 8.69 -0.61
C LYS A 87 -10.00 9.36 -1.00
N PRO A 88 -10.59 8.94 -2.13
CA PRO A 88 -11.89 9.41 -2.54
C PRO A 88 -12.97 8.82 -1.65
N VAL A 89 -13.95 9.65 -1.31
CA VAL A 89 -15.10 9.30 -0.47
C VAL A 89 -16.40 9.80 -1.06
N SER A 90 -17.51 9.19 -0.64
CA SER A 90 -18.84 9.63 -0.99
C SER A 90 -19.74 9.72 0.23
N PHE A 91 -20.52 10.80 0.32
CA PHE A 91 -21.58 10.95 1.30
C PHE A 91 -22.85 10.25 0.80
N PHE A 92 -23.55 9.59 1.70
CA PHE A 92 -24.83 8.93 1.43
C PHE A 92 -25.82 9.20 2.55
N LYS A 93 -27.10 9.01 2.27
CA LYS A 93 -28.18 9.11 3.27
C LYS A 93 -28.80 7.74 3.49
N GLN A 94 -28.90 7.34 4.76
CA GLN A 94 -29.56 6.11 5.17
C GLN A 94 -30.28 6.30 6.50
N LEU A 95 -31.51 5.83 6.60
CA LEU A 95 -32.32 5.87 7.82
C LEU A 95 -32.34 4.47 8.45
N ARG A 96 -32.34 4.39 9.79
CA ARG A 96 -32.61 3.14 10.50
C ARG A 96 -34.10 2.80 10.40
N THR A 97 -34.42 1.54 10.24
CA THR A 97 -35.78 1.03 10.46
C THR A 97 -36.07 0.94 11.95
N GLU A 98 -37.33 0.94 12.33
CA GLU A 98 -37.77 0.82 13.76
C GLU A 98 -37.29 -0.48 14.41
N SER A 99 -36.98 -1.53 13.64
CA SER A 99 -36.36 -2.78 14.10
C SER A 99 -34.85 -2.68 14.39
N GLY A 100 -34.20 -1.54 14.16
CA GLY A 100 -32.76 -1.35 14.34
C GLY A 100 -31.88 -1.91 13.23
N GLU A 101 -32.45 -2.52 12.20
CA GLU A 101 -31.76 -3.02 11.02
C GLU A 101 -31.65 -1.93 9.95
N PHE A 102 -30.63 -2.06 9.10
CA PHE A 102 -30.43 -1.11 7.99
C PHE A 102 -31.44 -1.42 6.86
N ALA A 103 -32.22 -0.41 6.47
CA ALA A 103 -33.11 -0.54 5.30
C ALA A 103 -32.26 -0.69 4.04
N THR A 104 -32.26 -1.90 3.47
CA THR A 104 -31.72 -2.15 2.13
C THR A 104 -32.85 -2.01 1.14
N ALA A 105 -32.67 -1.25 0.08
CA ALA A 105 -33.67 -1.05 -1.00
C ALA A 105 -33.94 -2.33 -1.82
N ILE A 106 -33.59 -3.50 -1.33
CA ILE A 106 -33.61 -4.80 -2.05
C ILE A 106 -34.67 -5.78 -1.47
N ASP A 107 -35.20 -5.57 -0.24
CA ASP A 107 -36.07 -6.58 0.40
C ASP A 107 -37.55 -6.54 0.01
N GLY A 108 -37.93 -5.77 -1.00
CA GLY A 108 -39.34 -5.65 -1.45
C GLY A 108 -39.82 -6.69 -2.46
N ASN A 109 -38.99 -7.61 -2.97
CA ASN A 109 -39.39 -8.39 -4.16
C ASN A 109 -39.12 -9.91 -4.16
N SER A 110 -38.62 -10.50 -3.06
CA SER A 110 -38.34 -11.95 -3.03
C SER A 110 -39.55 -12.81 -2.54
N GLU A 111 -40.39 -12.27 -1.68
CA GLU A 111 -41.56 -13.04 -1.21
C GLU A 111 -42.79 -13.03 -2.13
N GLN A 112 -42.96 -12.00 -2.96
CA GLN A 112 -44.06 -11.99 -3.95
C GLN A 112 -43.78 -12.83 -5.19
N LYS A 113 -42.53 -13.14 -5.57
CA LYS A 113 -42.22 -14.04 -6.69
C LYS A 113 -42.40 -15.52 -6.37
N ALA A 114 -42.37 -15.93 -5.10
CA ALA A 114 -42.59 -17.32 -4.71
C ALA A 114 -44.08 -17.72 -4.71
N LYS A 115 -45.01 -16.77 -4.64
CA LYS A 115 -46.46 -17.05 -4.64
C LYS A 115 -47.17 -16.91 -6.00
N LEU A 116 -46.47 -16.40 -7.05
CA LEU A 116 -47.09 -16.21 -8.38
C LEU A 116 -46.76 -17.31 -9.41
N ASN A 117 -45.91 -18.25 -9.12
CA ASN A 117 -45.54 -19.33 -10.06
C ASN A 117 -46.40 -20.62 -9.99
N SER A 118 -47.54 -20.58 -9.33
CA SER A 118 -48.46 -21.73 -9.25
C SER A 118 -49.86 -21.48 -9.73
N LYS A 119 -50.07 -20.72 -10.84
CA LYS A 119 -51.35 -20.84 -11.60
C LYS A 119 -51.23 -20.08 -12.98
N HIS A 120 -51.52 -20.89 -14.00
CA HIS A 120 -51.96 -20.53 -15.33
C HIS A 120 -50.96 -20.17 -16.42
N SER A 121 -50.75 -21.19 -17.26
CA SER A 121 -50.57 -21.04 -18.70
C SER A 121 -51.75 -20.30 -19.33
N ALA A 122 -51.55 -19.32 -20.14
CA ALA A 122 -52.13 -19.04 -21.46
C ALA A 122 -52.06 -17.56 -21.86
N VAL A 123 -51.72 -17.38 -23.11
CA VAL A 123 -52.06 -16.30 -24.03
C VAL A 123 -51.10 -15.09 -24.07
N ALA A 124 -50.45 -15.06 -25.23
CA ALA A 124 -49.67 -13.95 -25.79
C ALA A 124 -50.54 -12.71 -26.00
N ASN A 125 -49.92 -11.55 -25.74
CA ASN A 125 -50.01 -10.26 -26.42
C ASN A 125 -49.94 -9.10 -25.41
N SER A 126 -48.80 -8.45 -25.31
CA SER A 126 -48.62 -7.02 -25.26
C SER A 126 -47.17 -6.64 -24.91
N LYS A 127 -46.34 -6.66 -25.95
CA LYS A 127 -45.03 -5.97 -25.91
C LYS A 127 -45.33 -4.47 -26.06
N LEU A 128 -45.52 -3.74 -24.98
CA LEU A 128 -45.36 -2.26 -24.97
C LEU A 128 -45.47 -1.59 -23.58
N TYR A 129 -45.69 -2.34 -22.48
CA TYR A 129 -45.82 -1.73 -21.13
C TYR A 129 -44.67 -1.99 -20.19
N THR A 130 -43.68 -2.81 -20.55
CA THR A 130 -42.54 -3.21 -19.68
C THR A 130 -41.32 -2.32 -19.80
N LEU A 131 -41.33 -1.27 -20.60
CA LEU A 131 -40.17 -0.35 -20.75
C LEU A 131 -40.31 0.94 -19.94
N ARG A 132 -41.43 1.17 -19.23
CA ARG A 132 -41.59 2.35 -18.37
C ARG A 132 -41.35 2.10 -16.86
N SER A 133 -41.48 0.88 -16.37
CA SER A 133 -41.21 0.57 -14.94
C SER A 133 -39.71 0.38 -14.63
N ALA A 134 -38.92 -0.12 -15.61
CA ALA A 134 -37.48 -0.28 -15.41
C ALA A 134 -36.68 1.04 -15.41
N ARG A 135 -37.28 2.16 -15.79
CA ARG A 135 -36.65 3.50 -15.71
C ARG A 135 -36.86 4.19 -14.36
N SER A 136 -37.89 3.80 -13.58
CA SER A 136 -38.13 4.38 -12.25
C SER A 136 -37.21 3.76 -11.18
N ASP A 137 -36.88 2.46 -11.30
CA ASP A 137 -36.05 1.78 -10.29
C ASP A 137 -34.55 2.10 -10.44
N ALA A 138 -34.09 2.39 -11.65
CA ALA A 138 -32.72 2.89 -11.89
C ALA A 138 -32.50 4.32 -11.41
N SER A 139 -33.56 5.13 -11.24
CA SER A 139 -33.47 6.50 -10.72
C SER A 139 -33.43 6.54 -9.19
N LEU A 140 -34.04 5.59 -8.49
CA LEU A 140 -34.04 5.50 -7.04
C LEU A 140 -32.69 5.04 -6.47
N ALA A 141 -31.96 4.16 -7.16
CA ALA A 141 -30.61 3.76 -6.77
C ALA A 141 -29.54 4.85 -6.99
N LYS A 142 -29.79 5.84 -7.87
CA LYS A 142 -28.90 6.99 -8.11
C LYS A 142 -29.04 8.11 -7.07
N ASN A 143 -30.10 8.15 -6.29
CA ASN A 143 -30.38 9.26 -5.35
C ASN A 143 -29.78 9.08 -3.94
N SER A 144 -29.07 8.00 -3.64
CA SER A 144 -28.45 7.81 -2.34
C SER A 144 -27.10 8.49 -2.17
N GLN A 145 -26.46 8.93 -3.25
CA GLN A 145 -25.14 9.59 -3.21
C GLN A 145 -25.30 11.10 -3.21
N LEU A 146 -25.00 11.76 -2.07
CA LEU A 146 -25.20 13.19 -1.87
C LEU A 146 -24.03 14.04 -2.39
N ALA A 147 -22.81 13.64 -2.11
CA ALA A 147 -21.61 14.35 -2.55
C ALA A 147 -20.42 13.40 -2.65
N LYS A 148 -19.47 13.72 -3.54
CA LYS A 148 -18.17 13.07 -3.66
C LYS A 148 -17.08 14.04 -3.22
N GLY A 149 -16.09 13.53 -2.50
CA GLY A 149 -14.96 14.33 -2.03
C GLY A 149 -13.71 13.51 -1.85
N THR A 150 -12.70 14.16 -1.31
CA THR A 150 -11.41 13.54 -0.99
C THR A 150 -11.09 13.80 0.46
N VAL A 151 -10.64 12.77 1.16
CA VAL A 151 -10.21 12.92 2.58
C VAL A 151 -9.02 13.87 2.63
N SER A 152 -9.17 14.96 3.38
CA SER A 152 -8.13 15.96 3.65
C SER A 152 -7.47 15.76 5.01
N TYR A 153 -8.16 15.11 5.94
CA TYR A 153 -7.66 14.71 7.25
C TYR A 153 -8.60 13.64 7.82
N ALA A 154 -8.05 12.64 8.49
CA ALA A 154 -8.84 11.66 9.24
C ALA A 154 -8.08 11.25 10.50
N ASP A 155 -8.81 11.19 11.60
CA ASP A 155 -8.38 10.70 12.91
C ASP A 155 -9.46 9.76 13.46
N ALA A 156 -9.26 9.15 14.60
CA ALA A 156 -10.12 8.11 15.18
C ALA A 156 -11.63 8.39 15.07
N ASP A 157 -12.07 9.62 15.28
CA ASP A 157 -13.48 10.03 15.28
C ASP A 157 -13.79 11.31 14.49
N ARG A 158 -12.76 11.94 13.90
CA ARG A 158 -12.86 13.22 13.19
C ARG A 158 -12.31 13.09 11.78
N MET A 159 -13.01 13.66 10.81
CA MET A 159 -12.57 13.68 9.41
C MET A 159 -12.85 15.04 8.78
N VAL A 160 -11.92 15.49 7.94
CA VAL A 160 -12.08 16.64 7.05
C VAL A 160 -12.08 16.16 5.61
N VAL A 161 -13.09 16.53 4.87
CA VAL A 161 -13.29 16.13 3.46
C VAL A 161 -13.30 17.39 2.60
N ALA A 162 -12.41 17.41 1.60
CA ALA A 162 -12.43 18.42 0.54
C ALA A 162 -13.52 18.07 -0.46
N LEU A 163 -14.40 19.03 -0.75
CA LEU A 163 -15.56 18.89 -1.62
C LEU A 163 -15.51 19.93 -2.76
N PRO A 164 -16.22 19.69 -3.87
CA PRO A 164 -16.47 20.74 -4.87
C PRO A 164 -17.16 21.96 -4.27
N ASP A 165 -16.82 23.15 -4.78
CA ASP A 165 -17.37 24.44 -4.29
C ASP A 165 -18.90 24.58 -4.44
N ASP A 166 -19.50 23.80 -5.34
CA ASP A 166 -20.95 23.77 -5.61
C ASP A 166 -21.71 22.78 -4.72
N THR A 167 -21.06 22.12 -3.77
CA THR A 167 -21.69 21.15 -2.88
C THR A 167 -22.71 21.83 -1.97
N ASN A 168 -23.93 21.31 -1.97
CA ASN A 168 -24.99 21.78 -1.07
C ASN A 168 -24.76 21.26 0.36
N VAL A 169 -24.24 22.12 1.22
CA VAL A 169 -23.97 21.78 2.65
C VAL A 169 -25.25 21.44 3.42
N GLY A 170 -26.41 21.96 2.98
CA GLY A 170 -27.71 21.68 3.61
C GLY A 170 -28.02 20.19 3.65
N ASP A 171 -27.67 19.47 2.59
CA ASP A 171 -27.88 18.03 2.51
C ASP A 171 -26.99 17.23 3.47
N LEU A 172 -25.82 17.74 3.80
CA LEU A 172 -24.88 17.11 4.73
C LEU A 172 -25.17 17.35 6.22
N LYS A 173 -26.12 18.27 6.52
CA LYS A 173 -26.57 18.57 7.90
C LYS A 173 -27.77 17.74 8.33
N GLN A 174 -28.31 16.92 7.43
CA GLN A 174 -29.49 16.09 7.73
C GLN A 174 -29.12 14.92 8.61
N GLU A 175 -30.10 14.34 9.28
CA GLU A 175 -29.94 13.09 10.03
C GLU A 175 -29.77 11.89 9.09
N GLY A 176 -29.05 10.89 9.56
CA GLY A 176 -28.83 9.64 8.80
C GLY A 176 -27.78 9.75 7.68
N ILE A 177 -26.96 10.79 7.72
CA ILE A 177 -25.84 10.93 6.78
C ILE A 177 -24.71 10.00 7.20
N GLY A 178 -24.10 9.36 6.22
CA GLY A 178 -22.87 8.59 6.34
C GLY A 178 -21.84 8.94 5.28
N ILE A 179 -20.64 8.47 5.48
CA ILE A 179 -19.53 8.58 4.52
C ILE A 179 -18.89 7.23 4.31
N GLN A 180 -18.49 6.93 3.07
CA GLN A 180 -17.83 5.69 2.71
C GLN A 180 -16.71 5.94 1.71
N LEU A 181 -15.73 5.04 1.67
CA LEU A 181 -14.70 5.03 0.64
C LEU A 181 -15.34 4.90 -0.74
N SER A 182 -14.78 5.61 -1.71
CA SER A 182 -15.14 5.54 -3.12
C SER A 182 -14.01 4.94 -3.94
N PHE A 183 -14.33 4.49 -5.14
CA PHE A 183 -13.33 4.00 -6.08
C PHE A 183 -12.42 5.13 -6.57
N ASP A 184 -11.10 4.92 -6.58
CA ASP A 184 -10.12 5.91 -7.05
C ASP A 184 -9.96 5.84 -8.58
N GLU A 185 -10.78 6.61 -9.29
CA GLU A 185 -10.67 6.76 -10.73
C GLU A 185 -9.53 7.71 -11.16
N THR A 186 -9.05 8.55 -10.25
CA THR A 186 -8.08 9.61 -10.58
C THR A 186 -6.70 9.03 -10.89
N SER A 187 -6.24 8.09 -10.10
CA SER A 187 -4.96 7.41 -10.32
C SER A 187 -4.93 6.69 -11.67
N TYR A 188 -6.00 5.98 -12.00
CA TYR A 188 -6.13 5.30 -13.30
C TYR A 188 -6.13 6.28 -14.47
N ARG A 189 -6.89 7.37 -14.38
CA ARG A 189 -6.92 8.41 -15.42
C ARG A 189 -5.53 9.01 -15.66
N MET A 190 -4.75 9.26 -14.59
CA MET A 190 -3.39 9.76 -14.72
C MET A 190 -2.43 8.75 -15.37
N MET A 191 -2.58 7.46 -15.06
CA MET A 191 -1.81 6.39 -15.69
C MET A 191 -2.14 6.24 -17.18
N PHE A 192 -3.42 6.28 -17.55
CA PHE A 192 -3.84 6.26 -18.97
C PHE A 192 -3.31 7.48 -19.74
N ASP A 193 -3.42 8.69 -19.19
CA ASP A 193 -2.86 9.91 -19.82
C ASP A 193 -1.34 9.79 -19.99
N ALA A 194 -0.64 9.23 -18.98
CA ALA A 194 0.81 9.05 -19.08
C ALA A 194 1.20 8.05 -20.18
N LEU A 195 0.51 6.91 -20.29
CA LEU A 195 0.74 5.94 -21.36
C LEU A 195 0.45 6.54 -22.74
N GLU A 196 -0.69 7.21 -22.89
CA GLU A 196 -1.08 7.82 -24.19
C GLU A 196 -0.06 8.86 -24.65
N ARG A 197 0.40 9.73 -23.72
CA ARG A 197 1.44 10.72 -24.03
C ARG A 197 2.78 10.06 -24.36
N THR A 198 3.13 8.98 -23.68
CA THR A 198 4.38 8.24 -23.95
C THR A 198 4.32 7.52 -25.31
N ILE A 199 3.18 6.94 -25.68
CA ILE A 199 2.97 6.33 -27.01
C ILE A 199 3.19 7.36 -28.12
N ARG A 200 2.66 8.57 -27.96
CA ARG A 200 2.76 9.66 -28.94
C ARG A 200 4.05 10.48 -28.83
N ALA A 201 4.90 10.16 -27.84
CA ALA A 201 6.06 10.97 -27.53
C ALA A 201 7.09 11.02 -28.65
N LYS A 202 7.67 12.22 -28.83
CA LYS A 202 8.83 12.53 -29.67
C LYS A 202 9.94 13.14 -28.78
N GLY A 203 11.12 13.31 -29.36
CA GLY A 203 12.27 13.90 -28.65
C GLY A 203 12.72 13.04 -27.47
N ARG A 204 13.07 13.66 -26.34
CA ARG A 204 13.70 12.96 -25.20
C ARG A 204 12.80 11.86 -24.60
N LEU A 205 11.52 12.11 -24.40
CA LEU A 205 10.60 11.09 -23.88
C LEU A 205 10.44 9.92 -24.85
N GLY A 206 10.35 10.20 -26.17
CA GLY A 206 10.32 9.15 -27.18
C GLY A 206 11.60 8.31 -27.17
N TYR A 207 12.76 8.96 -27.06
CA TYR A 207 14.04 8.26 -26.94
C TYR A 207 14.12 7.35 -25.70
N LEU A 208 13.71 7.84 -24.50
CA LEU A 208 13.68 7.02 -23.29
C LEU A 208 12.71 5.83 -23.43
N ARG A 209 11.53 6.04 -24.04
CA ARG A 209 10.62 4.97 -24.37
C ARG A 209 11.32 3.91 -25.22
N ASP A 210 11.92 4.32 -26.33
CA ASP A 210 12.52 3.40 -27.28
C ASP A 210 13.71 2.67 -26.62
N LEU A 211 14.52 3.36 -25.81
CA LEU A 211 15.58 2.76 -25.03
C LEU A 211 15.06 1.65 -24.11
N PHE A 212 14.02 1.90 -23.34
CA PHE A 212 13.51 0.95 -22.34
C PHE A 212 12.84 -0.30 -22.93
N TYR A 213 12.46 -0.26 -24.20
CA TYR A 213 11.76 -1.36 -24.86
C TYR A 213 12.56 -2.02 -25.99
N THR A 214 13.68 -1.44 -26.40
CA THR A 214 14.44 -1.99 -27.54
C THR A 214 15.70 -2.71 -27.03
N PRO A 215 15.73 -4.05 -27.08
CA PRO A 215 16.94 -4.80 -26.73
C PRO A 215 18.13 -4.38 -27.60
N GLY A 216 19.29 -4.20 -26.97
CA GLY A 216 20.52 -3.83 -27.66
C GLY A 216 20.73 -2.33 -27.91
N MET A 217 19.73 -1.46 -27.66
CA MET A 217 19.94 -0.03 -27.60
C MET A 217 20.77 0.30 -26.36
N LYS A 218 21.87 1.03 -26.50
CA LYS A 218 22.76 1.32 -25.36
C LYS A 218 22.38 2.63 -24.71
N ALA A 219 22.28 2.62 -23.38
CA ALA A 219 22.16 3.84 -22.58
C ALA A 219 23.48 4.63 -22.66
N GLU A 220 23.38 5.94 -22.78
CA GLU A 220 24.51 6.84 -22.82
C GLU A 220 24.98 7.19 -21.40
N THR A 221 26.28 7.47 -21.26
CA THR A 221 26.90 7.90 -20.01
C THR A 221 27.77 9.14 -20.22
N PHE A 222 27.94 9.90 -19.14
CA PHE A 222 28.93 10.97 -19.06
C PHE A 222 30.29 10.39 -18.64
N SER A 223 31.36 11.00 -19.07
CA SER A 223 32.70 10.68 -18.60
C SER A 223 33.03 11.52 -17.37
N PHE A 224 32.91 10.93 -16.19
CA PHE A 224 33.33 11.54 -14.92
C PHE A 224 34.34 10.63 -14.22
N PRO A 225 35.34 11.19 -13.52
CA PRO A 225 36.21 10.43 -12.63
C PRO A 225 35.39 9.87 -11.46
N ASP A 226 35.85 8.75 -10.90
CA ASP A 226 35.26 8.21 -9.68
C ASP A 226 35.40 9.18 -8.52
N MET A 227 34.34 9.36 -7.79
CA MET A 227 34.29 10.09 -6.52
C MET A 227 34.40 9.09 -5.38
N HIS A 228 35.17 9.44 -4.35
CA HIS A 228 35.33 8.61 -3.16
C HIS A 228 34.46 9.13 -2.01
N PHE A 229 33.73 8.23 -1.34
CA PHE A 229 32.84 8.50 -0.23
C PHE A 229 33.22 7.66 0.98
N PRO A 230 34.04 8.18 1.94
CA PRO A 230 34.59 7.37 3.04
C PRO A 230 33.56 6.70 3.96
N TYR A 231 32.30 7.15 3.93
CA TYR A 231 31.19 6.65 4.73
C TYR A 231 30.28 5.66 3.98
N LEU A 232 30.55 5.40 2.71
CA LEU A 232 29.86 4.37 1.92
C LEU A 232 30.74 3.14 1.77
N ASN A 233 30.13 1.97 1.68
CA ASN A 233 30.87 0.78 1.28
C ASN A 233 31.16 0.80 -0.24
N ALA A 234 32.06 -0.07 -0.70
CA ALA A 234 32.52 -0.08 -2.08
C ALA A 234 31.38 -0.22 -3.12
N THR A 235 30.33 -1.04 -2.84
CA THR A 235 29.22 -1.19 -3.77
C THR A 235 28.24 -0.02 -3.75
N GLN A 236 28.04 0.62 -2.60
CA GLN A 236 27.28 1.85 -2.49
C GLN A 236 27.99 3.01 -3.20
N GLU A 237 29.31 3.16 -2.98
CA GLU A 237 30.14 4.14 -3.68
C GLU A 237 30.10 3.95 -5.19
N HIS A 238 30.26 2.71 -5.67
CA HIS A 238 30.12 2.38 -7.07
C HIS A 238 28.74 2.76 -7.62
N ALA A 239 27.66 2.43 -6.90
CA ALA A 239 26.30 2.77 -7.30
C ALA A 239 26.09 4.29 -7.42
N VAL A 240 26.60 5.09 -6.48
CA VAL A 240 26.54 6.56 -6.57
C VAL A 240 27.30 7.05 -7.81
N ASN A 241 28.49 6.54 -8.08
CA ASN A 241 29.29 6.92 -9.26
C ASN A 241 28.56 6.56 -10.56
N GLU A 242 27.95 5.39 -10.67
CA GLU A 242 27.17 4.98 -11.84
C GLU A 242 25.91 5.85 -12.04
N VAL A 243 25.22 6.23 -10.95
CA VAL A 243 24.13 7.21 -11.03
C VAL A 243 24.61 8.54 -11.57
N LEU A 244 25.77 9.02 -11.12
CA LEU A 244 26.33 10.30 -11.58
C LEU A 244 26.78 10.26 -13.06
N ARG A 245 27.25 9.11 -13.52
CA ARG A 245 27.62 8.88 -14.92
C ARG A 245 26.44 8.68 -15.86
N ALA A 246 25.34 8.17 -15.37
CA ALA A 246 24.15 7.90 -16.20
C ALA A 246 23.67 9.20 -16.89
N LYS A 247 23.55 9.18 -18.20
CA LYS A 247 22.93 10.26 -18.98
C LYS A 247 21.44 9.97 -19.24
N ASP A 248 21.09 8.69 -19.34
CA ASP A 248 19.74 8.23 -19.65
C ASP A 248 19.06 7.57 -18.46
N VAL A 249 19.66 6.47 -17.99
CA VAL A 249 19.09 5.61 -16.95
C VAL A 249 20.17 4.93 -16.13
N ALA A 250 19.96 4.78 -14.83
CA ALA A 250 20.68 3.87 -13.95
C ALA A 250 19.72 3.20 -12.98
N ILE A 251 20.05 2.01 -12.52
CA ILE A 251 19.29 1.23 -11.55
C ILE A 251 20.18 0.90 -10.35
N VAL A 252 19.77 1.36 -9.17
CA VAL A 252 20.32 0.93 -7.89
C VAL A 252 19.49 -0.27 -7.41
N HIS A 253 19.99 -1.48 -7.67
CA HIS A 253 19.36 -2.71 -7.18
C HIS A 253 19.81 -2.96 -5.75
N GLY A 254 18.90 -2.74 -4.80
CA GLY A 254 19.18 -2.81 -3.37
C GLY A 254 18.41 -3.91 -2.66
N PRO A 255 18.99 -5.12 -2.51
CA PRO A 255 18.47 -6.18 -1.66
C PRO A 255 18.16 -5.69 -0.23
N PRO A 256 17.39 -6.47 0.56
CA PRO A 256 17.02 -6.08 1.92
C PRO A 256 18.24 -5.77 2.79
N GLY A 257 18.19 -4.63 3.49
CA GLY A 257 19.24 -4.25 4.44
C GLY A 257 20.54 -3.69 3.85
N THR A 258 20.64 -3.53 2.52
CA THR A 258 21.88 -3.06 1.85
C THR A 258 22.09 -1.54 1.86
N GLY A 259 21.21 -0.79 2.52
CA GLY A 259 21.35 0.67 2.60
C GLY A 259 20.95 1.39 1.31
N LYS A 260 20.01 0.84 0.53
CA LYS A 260 19.48 1.44 -0.70
C LYS A 260 19.12 2.92 -0.52
N THR A 261 18.37 3.27 0.53
CA THR A 261 17.95 4.65 0.80
C THR A 261 19.15 5.57 1.09
N THR A 262 20.14 5.11 1.86
CA THR A 262 21.37 5.85 2.13
C THR A 262 22.13 6.15 0.84
N THR A 263 22.30 5.13 -0.01
CA THR A 263 22.93 5.25 -1.32
C THR A 263 22.18 6.25 -2.22
N LEU A 264 20.85 6.16 -2.23
CA LEU A 264 20.02 7.03 -3.06
C LEU A 264 20.05 8.49 -2.58
N VAL A 265 20.02 8.72 -1.27
CA VAL A 265 20.13 10.07 -0.67
C VAL A 265 21.45 10.71 -1.05
N GLU A 266 22.56 9.96 -1.02
CA GLU A 266 23.86 10.47 -1.42
C GLU A 266 23.92 10.75 -2.93
N ALA A 267 23.39 9.84 -3.75
CA ALA A 267 23.31 10.05 -5.20
C ALA A 267 22.47 11.30 -5.56
N ILE A 268 21.40 11.57 -4.83
CA ILE A 268 20.56 12.78 -4.96
C ILE A 268 21.38 14.01 -4.56
N TYR A 269 22.06 13.96 -3.40
CA TYR A 269 22.89 15.06 -2.92
C TYR A 269 23.97 15.44 -3.93
N GLU A 270 24.71 14.49 -4.44
CA GLU A 270 25.76 14.72 -5.44
C GLU A 270 25.21 15.15 -6.81
N THR A 271 24.05 14.64 -7.21
CA THR A 271 23.35 15.13 -8.43
C THR A 271 23.01 16.61 -8.31
N LEU A 272 22.56 17.06 -7.13
CA LEU A 272 22.20 18.46 -6.86
C LEU A 272 23.39 19.42 -6.83
N ARG A 273 24.63 18.92 -6.82
CA ARG A 273 25.82 19.77 -7.05
C ARG A 273 25.96 20.18 -8.52
N ARG A 274 25.26 19.48 -9.42
CA ARG A 274 25.30 19.70 -10.88
C ARG A 274 23.94 20.16 -11.43
N GLU A 275 22.86 19.90 -10.73
CA GLU A 275 21.49 20.26 -11.09
C GLU A 275 20.88 21.18 -10.04
N ASN A 276 20.05 22.12 -10.46
CA ASN A 276 19.40 23.05 -9.54
C ASN A 276 18.32 22.34 -8.71
N GLN A 277 17.60 21.40 -9.34
CA GLN A 277 16.44 20.75 -8.73
C GLN A 277 16.24 19.36 -9.32
N VAL A 278 15.82 18.42 -8.50
CA VAL A 278 15.44 17.05 -8.90
C VAL A 278 14.03 16.70 -8.44
N LEU A 279 13.41 15.74 -9.13
CA LEU A 279 12.15 15.13 -8.75
C LEU A 279 12.41 13.77 -8.10
N VAL A 280 11.87 13.55 -6.91
CA VAL A 280 11.96 12.26 -6.19
C VAL A 280 10.56 11.69 -6.02
N CYS A 281 10.34 10.48 -6.53
CA CYS A 281 9.04 9.81 -6.50
C CYS A 281 9.13 8.43 -5.87
N THR A 282 8.08 8.02 -5.16
CA THR A 282 7.94 6.67 -4.63
C THR A 282 6.51 6.15 -4.85
N GLN A 283 6.29 4.86 -4.63
CA GLN A 283 4.97 4.27 -4.77
C GLN A 283 4.01 4.70 -3.65
N SER A 284 4.48 4.82 -2.41
CA SER A 284 3.64 5.09 -1.23
C SER A 284 3.99 6.41 -0.55
N ASN A 285 3.02 7.02 0.14
CA ASN A 285 3.25 8.23 0.95
C ASN A 285 4.27 7.97 2.07
N MET A 286 4.24 6.80 2.71
CA MET A 286 5.19 6.46 3.77
C MET A 286 6.64 6.42 3.25
N ALA A 287 6.86 5.91 2.05
CA ALA A 287 8.19 5.90 1.43
C ALA A 287 8.64 7.32 1.03
N VAL A 288 7.71 8.18 0.54
CA VAL A 288 8.03 9.61 0.29
C VAL A 288 8.46 10.30 1.58
N ASP A 289 7.72 10.09 2.67
CA ASP A 289 8.02 10.72 3.95
C ASP A 289 9.39 10.27 4.47
N TRP A 290 9.67 8.96 4.41
CA TRP A 290 10.95 8.39 4.84
C TRP A 290 12.16 8.94 4.06
N ILE A 291 12.08 8.97 2.73
CA ILE A 291 13.18 9.51 1.92
C ILE A 291 13.32 11.03 2.10
N SER A 292 12.19 11.75 2.24
CA SER A 292 12.21 13.20 2.48
C SER A 292 12.89 13.55 3.79
N GLU A 293 12.62 12.82 4.87
CA GLU A 293 13.28 12.98 6.16
C GLU A 293 14.79 12.80 6.04
N ARG A 294 15.25 11.75 5.37
CA ARG A 294 16.67 11.49 5.15
C ARG A 294 17.36 12.57 4.31
N LEU A 295 16.67 13.10 3.30
CA LEU A 295 17.17 14.20 2.48
C LEU A 295 17.29 15.50 3.29
N VAL A 296 16.32 15.79 4.17
CA VAL A 296 16.38 16.94 5.09
C VAL A 296 17.52 16.76 6.10
N ASP A 297 17.71 15.56 6.66
CA ASP A 297 18.84 15.25 7.55
C ASP A 297 20.20 15.42 6.86
N ARG A 298 20.26 15.21 5.53
CA ARG A 298 21.44 15.45 4.70
C ARG A 298 21.64 16.96 4.39
N GLY A 299 20.73 17.83 4.85
CA GLY A 299 20.80 19.29 4.66
C GLY A 299 20.17 19.80 3.37
N LEU A 300 19.34 19.03 2.69
CA LEU A 300 18.68 19.43 1.46
C LEU A 300 17.35 20.12 1.72
N ASN A 301 17.04 21.15 0.94
CA ASN A 301 15.73 21.81 0.99
C ASN A 301 14.72 21.01 0.17
N VAL A 302 13.86 20.25 0.87
CA VAL A 302 12.84 19.39 0.30
C VAL A 302 11.48 20.10 0.32
N LEU A 303 10.74 20.05 -0.79
CA LEU A 303 9.33 20.42 -0.88
C LEU A 303 8.50 19.16 -1.14
N ARG A 304 7.75 18.73 -0.12
CA ARG A 304 6.90 17.55 -0.16
C ARG A 304 5.53 17.92 -0.72
N ILE A 305 5.15 17.36 -1.87
CA ILE A 305 3.82 17.54 -2.48
C ILE A 305 2.90 16.40 -2.03
N GLY A 306 1.75 16.77 -1.47
CA GLY A 306 0.78 15.87 -0.86
C GLY A 306 1.03 15.69 0.64
N ASN A 307 0.07 15.12 1.36
CA ASN A 307 0.11 15.03 2.81
C ASN A 307 0.99 13.89 3.31
N PRO A 308 1.78 14.12 4.37
CA PRO A 308 2.54 13.08 5.04
C PRO A 308 1.60 12.12 5.80
N VAL A 309 2.00 10.84 5.86
CA VAL A 309 1.32 9.83 6.68
C VAL A 309 1.66 10.03 8.16
N ARG A 310 2.91 10.44 8.43
CA ARG A 310 3.36 10.81 9.77
C ARG A 310 3.08 12.28 10.02
N VAL A 311 2.34 12.56 11.07
CA VAL A 311 1.97 13.92 11.47
C VAL A 311 2.84 14.33 12.66
N ASP A 312 4.14 14.45 12.44
CA ASP A 312 5.02 15.15 13.37
C ASP A 312 5.37 16.54 12.84
N ASP A 313 5.81 17.43 13.73
CA ASP A 313 6.09 18.81 13.38
C ASP A 313 7.24 18.91 12.35
N LYS A 314 8.20 17.99 12.38
CA LYS A 314 9.32 17.93 11.45
C LYS A 314 8.83 17.65 10.04
N MET A 315 7.99 16.61 9.85
CA MET A 315 7.46 16.24 8.54
C MET A 315 6.53 17.30 7.96
N LEU A 316 5.69 17.90 8.82
CA LEU A 316 4.77 18.96 8.40
C LEU A 316 5.51 20.19 7.89
N SER A 317 6.68 20.52 8.47
CA SER A 317 7.42 21.74 8.15
C SER A 317 7.92 21.82 6.70
N PHE A 318 8.09 20.70 5.99
CA PHE A 318 8.50 20.71 4.57
C PHE A 318 7.40 20.31 3.60
N THR A 319 6.16 20.21 4.08
CA THR A 319 5.02 20.06 3.17
C THR A 319 4.72 21.36 2.44
N TYR A 320 4.25 21.24 1.19
CA TYR A 320 3.85 22.40 0.39
C TYR A 320 2.81 23.25 1.12
N GLU A 321 1.78 22.60 1.72
CA GLU A 321 0.70 23.27 2.42
C GLU A 321 1.22 24.14 3.57
N ARG A 322 2.09 23.59 4.42
CA ARG A 322 2.64 24.32 5.58
C ARG A 322 3.57 25.43 5.18
N ARG A 323 4.43 25.21 4.16
CA ARG A 323 5.30 26.27 3.65
C ARG A 323 4.52 27.39 2.98
N PHE A 324 3.43 27.02 2.28
CA PHE A 324 2.53 28.00 1.67
C PHE A 324 1.83 28.84 2.72
N GLU A 325 1.34 28.24 3.82
CA GLU A 325 0.73 28.93 4.96
C GLU A 325 1.72 29.81 5.73
N ALA A 326 2.96 29.39 5.86
CA ALA A 326 4.01 30.10 6.56
C ALA A 326 4.61 31.26 5.74
N HIS A 327 4.25 31.41 4.47
CA HIS A 327 4.78 32.45 3.61
C HIS A 327 4.31 33.86 4.07
N PRO A 328 5.17 34.89 4.11
CA PRO A 328 4.79 36.23 4.56
C PRO A 328 3.56 36.83 3.86
N ASP A 329 3.43 36.57 2.56
CA ASP A 329 2.32 37.09 1.75
C ASP A 329 1.02 36.26 1.88
N TYR A 330 1.03 35.15 2.63
CA TYR A 330 -0.14 34.29 2.76
C TYR A 330 -1.34 35.00 3.43
N GLU A 331 -1.13 35.77 4.47
CA GLU A 331 -2.20 36.53 5.15
C GLU A 331 -2.91 37.49 4.19
N LEU A 332 -2.13 38.16 3.34
CA LEU A 332 -2.68 39.05 2.31
C LEU A 332 -3.50 38.26 1.28
N LEU A 333 -2.95 37.15 0.79
CA LEU A 333 -3.67 36.26 -0.14
C LEU A 333 -4.97 35.74 0.48
N TRP A 334 -4.93 35.32 1.74
CA TRP A 334 -6.10 34.84 2.47
C TRP A 334 -7.18 35.90 2.60
N SER A 335 -6.78 37.15 2.93
CA SER A 335 -7.68 38.30 3.03
C SER A 335 -8.38 38.61 1.69
N LEU A 336 -7.62 38.56 0.58
CA LEU A 336 -8.18 38.73 -0.76
C LEU A 336 -9.17 37.62 -1.14
N ARG A 337 -8.83 36.37 -0.85
CA ARG A 337 -9.72 35.22 -1.08
C ARG A 337 -11.01 35.34 -0.27
N LYS A 338 -10.92 35.83 0.99
CA LYS A 338 -12.09 36.12 1.85
C LYS A 338 -12.93 37.23 1.23
N ALA A 339 -12.34 38.33 0.80
CA ALA A 339 -13.05 39.43 0.15
C ALA A 339 -13.76 39.00 -1.15
N ILE A 340 -13.14 38.15 -1.95
CA ILE A 340 -13.76 37.55 -3.17
C ILE A 340 -15.00 36.73 -2.80
N ARG A 341 -14.93 35.91 -1.74
CA ARG A 341 -16.06 35.08 -1.28
C ARG A 341 -17.21 35.95 -0.76
N GLU A 342 -16.90 36.95 0.05
CA GLU A 342 -17.89 37.92 0.56
C GLU A 342 -18.55 38.71 -0.57
N LEU A 343 -17.78 39.16 -1.54
CA LEU A 343 -18.31 39.87 -2.70
C LEU A 343 -19.25 38.97 -3.54
N ARG A 344 -18.93 37.71 -3.71
CA ARG A 344 -19.80 36.73 -4.39
C ARG A 344 -21.10 36.47 -3.63
N LYS A 345 -21.04 36.36 -2.27
CA LYS A 345 -22.19 36.14 -1.41
C LYS A 345 -23.15 37.29 -1.42
N ASN A 346 -22.62 38.54 -1.45
CA ASN A 346 -23.39 39.79 -1.32
C ASN A 346 -23.71 40.41 -2.72
N ARG A 347 -23.76 39.62 -3.77
CA ARG A 347 -24.06 40.10 -5.13
C ARG A 347 -25.42 40.79 -5.20
N LYS A 348 -25.45 42.09 -5.51
CA LYS A 348 -26.66 42.84 -5.77
C LYS A 348 -26.95 42.88 -7.29
N ARG A 349 -28.25 42.77 -7.68
CA ARG A 349 -28.65 42.97 -9.09
C ARG A 349 -28.44 44.42 -9.48
N GLY A 350 -27.76 44.69 -10.61
CA GLY A 350 -27.53 46.04 -11.16
C GLY A 350 -26.26 46.76 -10.68
N ASP A 351 -25.32 46.05 -10.06
CA ASP A 351 -24.03 46.64 -9.70
C ASP A 351 -23.03 46.50 -10.87
N ASP A 352 -22.95 47.56 -11.74
CA ASP A 352 -22.09 47.61 -12.91
C ASP A 352 -20.59 47.52 -12.57
N LYS A 353 -20.22 47.88 -11.33
CA LYS A 353 -18.81 47.80 -10.85
C LYS A 353 -18.48 46.47 -10.24
N TYR A 354 -19.45 45.58 -10.02
CA TYR A 354 -19.25 44.28 -9.39
C TYR A 354 -18.22 43.42 -10.15
N HIS A 355 -18.40 43.27 -11.47
CA HIS A 355 -17.52 42.42 -12.29
C HIS A 355 -16.10 42.98 -12.31
N GLN A 356 -15.94 44.29 -12.48
CA GLN A 356 -14.62 44.93 -12.49
C GLN A 356 -13.88 44.76 -11.15
N LYS A 357 -14.61 44.94 -10.02
CA LYS A 357 -14.05 44.76 -8.67
C LYS A 357 -13.67 43.31 -8.43
N LEU A 358 -14.53 42.38 -8.82
CA LEU A 358 -14.29 40.93 -8.67
C LEU A 358 -13.04 40.49 -9.47
N GLU A 359 -12.91 40.96 -10.72
CA GLU A 359 -11.74 40.63 -11.54
C GLU A 359 -10.45 41.18 -10.96
N ARG A 360 -10.43 42.44 -10.57
CA ARG A 360 -9.23 43.04 -9.91
C ARG A 360 -8.81 42.26 -8.66
N LEU A 361 -9.73 41.81 -7.83
CA LEU A 361 -9.42 41.01 -6.64
C LEU A 361 -8.88 39.61 -7.03
N LYS A 362 -9.49 38.99 -8.04
CA LYS A 362 -9.01 37.71 -8.55
C LYS A 362 -7.60 37.81 -9.14
N ASP A 363 -7.35 38.81 -9.98
CA ASP A 363 -6.04 39.01 -10.61
C ASP A 363 -4.95 39.23 -9.56
N ARG A 364 -5.24 40.03 -8.54
CA ARG A 364 -4.30 40.28 -7.44
C ARG A 364 -4.07 39.02 -6.60
N ALA A 365 -5.10 38.23 -6.30
CA ALA A 365 -4.97 36.98 -5.59
C ALA A 365 -4.18 35.95 -6.40
N THR A 366 -4.44 35.84 -7.70
CA THR A 366 -3.70 34.97 -8.62
C THR A 366 -2.23 35.37 -8.74
N ALA A 367 -1.94 36.67 -8.86
CA ALA A 367 -0.56 37.16 -8.91
C ALA A 367 0.23 36.82 -7.63
N LEU A 368 -0.39 37.01 -6.44
CA LEU A 368 0.24 36.61 -5.17
C LEU A 368 0.43 35.10 -5.06
N GLU A 369 -0.57 34.31 -5.45
CA GLU A 369 -0.45 32.83 -5.44
C GLU A 369 0.70 32.36 -6.34
N ILE A 370 0.84 32.95 -7.53
CA ILE A 370 1.95 32.68 -8.45
C ILE A 370 3.28 33.07 -7.80
N ALA A 371 3.38 34.24 -7.19
CA ALA A 371 4.62 34.72 -6.56
C ALA A 371 5.05 33.80 -5.41
N ILE A 372 4.13 33.41 -4.52
CA ILE A 372 4.40 32.45 -3.42
C ILE A 372 4.88 31.11 -4.00
N ASN A 373 4.19 30.59 -5.02
CA ASN A 373 4.59 29.34 -5.65
C ASN A 373 5.96 29.42 -6.30
N GLN A 374 6.25 30.50 -7.03
CA GLN A 374 7.57 30.71 -7.65
C GLN A 374 8.69 30.71 -6.61
N GLN A 375 8.47 31.35 -5.46
CA GLN A 375 9.45 31.36 -4.38
C GLN A 375 9.62 29.97 -3.77
N LEU A 376 8.54 29.29 -3.36
CA LEU A 376 8.61 27.97 -2.73
C LEU A 376 9.28 26.93 -3.64
N PHE A 377 8.89 26.88 -4.92
CA PHE A 377 9.49 25.97 -5.89
C PHE A 377 10.91 26.38 -6.28
N GLY A 378 11.23 27.69 -6.30
CA GLY A 378 12.58 28.18 -6.57
C GLY A 378 13.59 27.89 -5.47
N GLU A 379 13.16 27.88 -4.20
CA GLU A 379 14.00 27.56 -3.04
C GLU A 379 14.21 26.06 -2.87
N ALA A 380 13.25 25.24 -3.32
CA ALA A 380 13.32 23.79 -3.16
C ALA A 380 14.38 23.18 -4.08
N ARG A 381 15.28 22.38 -3.51
CA ARG A 381 16.25 21.59 -4.26
C ARG A 381 15.70 20.23 -4.66
N VAL A 382 14.80 19.68 -3.85
CA VAL A 382 14.12 18.41 -4.08
C VAL A 382 12.62 18.61 -4.04
N ILE A 383 11.94 18.19 -5.10
CA ILE A 383 10.48 18.01 -5.09
C ILE A 383 10.19 16.55 -4.83
N ALA A 384 9.51 16.23 -3.71
CA ALA A 384 9.20 14.85 -3.31
C ALA A 384 7.71 14.60 -3.35
N CYS A 385 7.27 13.50 -3.99
CA CYS A 385 5.87 13.12 -4.10
C CYS A 385 5.70 11.62 -4.42
N THR A 386 4.45 11.13 -4.39
CA THR A 386 4.16 9.80 -4.95
C THR A 386 4.23 9.82 -6.49
N LEU A 387 4.36 8.66 -7.12
CA LEU A 387 4.33 8.54 -8.59
C LEU A 387 3.09 9.24 -9.17
N VAL A 388 1.90 8.92 -8.65
CA VAL A 388 0.64 9.56 -9.06
C VAL A 388 0.64 11.05 -8.67
N GLY A 389 1.15 11.39 -7.49
CA GLY A 389 1.29 12.77 -7.01
C GLY A 389 2.12 13.66 -7.94
N SER A 390 3.06 13.09 -8.70
CA SER A 390 3.84 13.83 -9.71
C SER A 390 2.98 14.37 -10.86
N GLY A 391 1.76 13.86 -11.02
CA GLY A 391 0.75 14.36 -11.95
C GLY A 391 -0.03 15.58 -11.43
N HIS A 392 0.20 16.03 -10.20
CA HIS A 392 -0.52 17.14 -9.60
C HIS A 392 -0.33 18.44 -10.38
N ARG A 393 -1.40 19.28 -10.43
CA ARG A 393 -1.42 20.56 -11.17
C ARG A 393 -0.28 21.53 -10.76
N LEU A 394 0.16 21.49 -9.50
CA LEU A 394 1.28 22.31 -9.03
C LEU A 394 2.59 22.05 -9.79
N LEU A 395 2.75 20.86 -10.35
CA LEU A 395 3.91 20.46 -11.13
C LEU A 395 3.69 20.60 -12.65
N GLU A 396 2.54 21.14 -13.06
CA GLU A 396 2.24 21.33 -14.48
C GLU A 396 3.23 22.29 -15.12
N GLY A 397 3.77 21.93 -16.28
CA GLY A 397 4.80 22.71 -16.97
C GLY A 397 6.22 22.56 -16.44
N MET A 398 6.43 22.03 -15.23
CA MET A 398 7.76 21.81 -14.68
C MET A 398 8.49 20.67 -15.39
N LYS A 399 9.80 20.87 -15.60
CA LYS A 399 10.73 19.87 -16.15
C LYS A 399 11.95 19.77 -15.22
N PHE A 400 12.48 18.57 -15.10
CA PHE A 400 13.62 18.24 -14.26
C PHE A 400 14.74 17.65 -15.09
N GLY A 401 15.98 17.88 -14.71
CA GLY A 401 17.11 17.15 -15.27
C GLY A 401 16.99 15.66 -14.97
N THR A 402 16.77 15.33 -13.70
CA THR A 402 16.71 13.96 -13.20
C THR A 402 15.43 13.70 -12.39
N VAL A 403 14.81 12.54 -12.62
CA VAL A 403 13.83 11.93 -11.71
C VAL A 403 14.43 10.69 -11.04
N PHE A 404 14.28 10.62 -9.73
CA PHE A 404 14.57 9.44 -8.93
C PHE A 404 13.27 8.74 -8.57
N ILE A 405 13.19 7.43 -8.81
CA ILE A 405 12.02 6.60 -8.49
C ILE A 405 12.46 5.52 -7.52
N ASP A 406 12.15 5.68 -6.23
CA ASP A 406 12.41 4.66 -5.22
C ASP A 406 11.24 3.69 -5.10
N GLU A 407 11.51 2.47 -4.65
CA GLU A 407 10.56 1.35 -4.61
C GLU A 407 9.94 1.05 -6.00
N ALA A 408 10.72 1.23 -7.06
CA ALA A 408 10.27 1.11 -8.44
C ALA A 408 9.76 -0.30 -8.81
N ALA A 409 10.26 -1.33 -8.12
CA ALA A 409 9.83 -2.71 -8.31
C ALA A 409 8.40 -2.99 -7.83
N GLN A 410 7.77 -2.07 -7.08
CA GLN A 410 6.41 -2.20 -6.58
C GLN A 410 5.40 -1.39 -7.40
N ALA A 411 5.87 -0.63 -8.37
CA ALA A 411 5.05 0.29 -9.14
C ALA A 411 4.58 -0.35 -10.46
N LEU A 412 3.30 -0.18 -10.79
CA LEU A 412 2.83 -0.46 -12.13
C LEU A 412 3.63 0.39 -13.13
N GLU A 413 3.99 -0.21 -14.26
CA GLU A 413 4.73 0.47 -15.31
C GLU A 413 4.09 1.80 -15.71
N ALA A 414 2.77 1.82 -15.89
CA ALA A 414 1.99 3.03 -16.21
C ALA A 414 2.17 4.16 -15.19
N ALA A 415 2.33 3.84 -13.91
CA ALA A 415 2.55 4.85 -12.86
C ALA A 415 3.94 5.48 -12.95
N CYS A 416 4.97 4.72 -13.35
CA CYS A 416 6.32 5.24 -13.54
C CYS A 416 6.39 6.26 -14.68
N TRP A 417 5.58 6.11 -15.71
CA TRP A 417 5.55 7.06 -16.83
C TRP A 417 5.01 8.46 -16.45
N ILE A 418 4.27 8.58 -15.32
CA ILE A 418 3.75 9.88 -14.87
C ILE A 418 4.91 10.87 -14.55
N PRO A 419 5.89 10.54 -13.70
CA PRO A 419 7.04 11.42 -13.45
C PRO A 419 8.07 11.41 -14.58
N ILE A 420 8.29 10.28 -15.29
CA ILE A 420 9.31 10.15 -16.36
C ILE A 420 9.09 11.18 -17.46
N ARG A 421 7.84 11.46 -17.83
CA ARG A 421 7.52 12.49 -18.84
C ARG A 421 8.00 13.90 -18.49
N ARG A 422 8.38 14.12 -17.23
CA ARG A 422 8.87 15.43 -16.72
C ARG A 422 10.39 15.53 -16.63
N ALA A 423 11.11 14.45 -16.89
CA ALA A 423 12.55 14.40 -16.68
C ALA A 423 13.31 14.05 -17.96
N SER A 424 14.58 14.42 -17.99
CA SER A 424 15.49 14.06 -19.08
C SER A 424 16.25 12.77 -18.79
N ARG A 425 16.41 12.41 -17.49
CA ARG A 425 17.15 11.26 -16.98
C ARG A 425 16.35 10.57 -15.89
N VAL A 426 16.45 9.25 -15.81
CA VAL A 426 15.68 8.43 -14.86
C VAL A 426 16.62 7.57 -14.04
N ILE A 427 16.53 7.67 -12.71
CA ILE A 427 17.24 6.80 -11.79
C ILE A 427 16.22 5.98 -11.03
N PHE A 428 16.27 4.67 -11.20
CA PHE A 428 15.44 3.73 -10.46
C PHE A 428 16.19 3.19 -9.26
N ALA A 429 15.49 3.02 -8.16
CA ALA A 429 15.94 2.26 -7.01
C ALA A 429 14.85 1.29 -6.58
N GLY A 430 15.23 0.07 -6.22
CA GLY A 430 14.26 -0.95 -5.85
C GLY A 430 14.89 -2.33 -5.78
N ASP A 431 14.03 -3.33 -5.64
CA ASP A 431 14.42 -4.73 -5.65
C ASP A 431 13.31 -5.58 -6.30
N HIS A 432 13.55 -6.01 -7.52
CA HIS A 432 12.59 -6.81 -8.29
C HIS A 432 12.46 -8.26 -7.79
N CYS A 433 13.34 -8.70 -6.89
CA CYS A 433 13.22 -9.95 -6.15
C CYS A 433 12.34 -9.85 -4.90
N GLN A 434 11.78 -8.66 -4.61
CA GLN A 434 10.76 -8.42 -3.59
C GLN A 434 9.37 -8.26 -4.21
N LEU A 435 8.41 -7.73 -3.42
CA LEU A 435 7.02 -7.67 -3.84
C LEU A 435 6.81 -6.91 -5.16
N PRO A 436 6.08 -7.51 -6.11
CA PRO A 436 5.63 -6.83 -7.32
C PRO A 436 4.42 -5.91 -7.00
N PRO A 437 3.98 -5.08 -7.95
CA PRO A 437 2.73 -4.36 -7.83
C PRO A 437 1.55 -5.31 -7.63
N THR A 438 0.58 -4.87 -6.84
CA THR A 438 -0.65 -5.65 -6.63
C THR A 438 -1.56 -5.51 -7.85
N VAL A 439 -1.89 -6.64 -8.48
CA VAL A 439 -2.83 -6.75 -9.60
C VAL A 439 -3.98 -7.66 -9.19
N LYS A 440 -5.23 -7.20 -9.35
CA LYS A 440 -6.45 -7.93 -8.96
C LYS A 440 -7.02 -8.76 -10.10
N SER A 441 -6.90 -8.27 -11.32
CA SER A 441 -7.33 -8.98 -12.52
C SER A 441 -6.36 -10.12 -12.83
N TYR A 442 -6.85 -11.36 -12.72
CA TYR A 442 -6.06 -12.54 -13.05
C TYR A 442 -5.59 -12.53 -14.52
N GLU A 443 -6.47 -12.11 -15.43
CA GLU A 443 -6.16 -12.04 -16.86
C GLU A 443 -5.09 -10.95 -17.15
N ALA A 444 -5.19 -9.78 -16.51
CA ALA A 444 -4.20 -8.74 -16.63
C ALA A 444 -2.84 -9.17 -16.06
N LEU A 445 -2.84 -9.89 -14.93
CA LEU A 445 -1.62 -10.44 -14.32
C LEU A 445 -0.97 -11.47 -15.26
N LYS A 446 -1.75 -12.39 -15.83
CA LYS A 446 -1.29 -13.39 -16.80
C LYS A 446 -0.78 -12.74 -18.09
N GLY A 447 -1.38 -11.62 -18.49
CA GLY A 447 -0.95 -10.82 -19.64
C GLY A 447 0.34 -10.04 -19.41
N GLY A 448 0.85 -9.97 -18.16
CA GLY A 448 2.12 -9.33 -17.84
C GLY A 448 2.01 -7.97 -17.15
N LEU A 449 0.83 -7.53 -16.68
CA LEU A 449 0.67 -6.24 -15.95
C LEU A 449 1.50 -6.17 -14.66
N GLY A 450 1.82 -7.32 -14.06
CA GLY A 450 2.68 -7.40 -12.87
C GLY A 450 4.17 -7.19 -13.14
N LYS A 451 4.61 -7.17 -14.40
CA LYS A 451 6.00 -6.89 -14.76
C LYS A 451 6.24 -5.38 -14.72
N THR A 452 7.19 -4.96 -13.90
CA THR A 452 7.47 -3.54 -13.70
C THR A 452 8.40 -2.98 -14.78
N LEU A 453 8.40 -1.65 -14.95
CA LEU A 453 9.34 -0.98 -15.87
C LEU A 453 10.79 -1.22 -15.43
N MET A 454 11.08 -1.21 -14.12
CA MET A 454 12.39 -1.53 -13.58
C MET A 454 12.83 -2.96 -13.96
N GLU A 455 11.97 -3.96 -13.74
CA GLU A 455 12.24 -5.36 -14.08
C GLU A 455 12.53 -5.54 -15.58
N ARG A 456 11.78 -4.86 -16.43
CA ARG A 456 12.01 -4.84 -17.89
C ARG A 456 13.39 -4.29 -18.23
N ILE A 457 13.81 -3.18 -17.62
CA ILE A 457 15.11 -2.55 -17.88
C ILE A 457 16.25 -3.43 -17.35
N VAL A 458 16.09 -4.05 -16.17
CA VAL A 458 17.07 -5.01 -15.61
C VAL A 458 17.36 -6.15 -16.60
N GLU A 459 16.31 -6.73 -17.20
CA GLU A 459 16.46 -7.83 -18.15
C GLU A 459 17.09 -7.40 -19.49
N GLN A 460 16.73 -6.22 -19.98
CA GLN A 460 17.16 -5.76 -21.31
C GLN A 460 18.49 -5.00 -21.30
N HIS A 461 18.81 -4.33 -20.21
CA HIS A 461 19.96 -3.46 -20.06
C HIS A 461 20.73 -3.73 -18.76
N PRO A 462 21.28 -4.94 -18.56
CA PRO A 462 21.97 -5.28 -17.30
C PRO A 462 23.16 -4.36 -17.00
N ALA A 463 23.74 -3.71 -18.01
CA ALA A 463 24.87 -2.79 -17.86
C ALA A 463 24.52 -1.50 -17.09
N VAL A 464 23.24 -1.14 -16.97
CA VAL A 464 22.82 0.05 -16.20
C VAL A 464 22.44 -0.28 -14.76
N VAL A 465 22.62 -1.54 -14.33
CA VAL A 465 22.22 -2.05 -13.03
C VAL A 465 23.43 -2.20 -12.13
N THR A 466 23.38 -1.57 -10.95
CA THR A 466 24.36 -1.78 -9.89
C THR A 466 23.69 -2.46 -8.71
N LEU A 467 24.16 -3.68 -8.40
CA LEU A 467 23.70 -4.46 -7.25
C LEU A 467 24.47 -4.03 -5.99
N LEU A 468 23.75 -3.70 -4.91
CA LEU A 468 24.34 -3.51 -3.60
C LEU A 468 24.52 -4.87 -2.93
N THR A 469 25.75 -5.25 -2.59
CA THR A 469 26.09 -6.61 -2.14
C THR A 469 26.28 -6.75 -0.63
N MET A 470 26.43 -5.66 0.12
CA MET A 470 26.64 -5.69 1.57
C MET A 470 25.36 -5.32 2.30
N GLN A 471 24.83 -6.22 3.13
CA GLN A 471 23.65 -5.95 3.96
C GLN A 471 24.02 -5.75 5.44
N TYR A 472 23.26 -4.91 6.16
CA TYR A 472 23.47 -4.46 7.53
C TYR A 472 22.31 -4.76 8.48
N ARG A 473 21.42 -5.67 8.08
CA ARG A 473 20.18 -5.96 8.82
C ARG A 473 20.24 -7.31 9.53
N MET A 474 20.47 -8.36 8.77
CA MET A 474 20.20 -9.73 9.18
C MET A 474 21.46 -10.48 9.61
N ASN A 475 21.27 -11.47 10.51
CA ASN A 475 22.22 -12.55 10.68
C ASN A 475 22.52 -13.21 9.31
N GLU A 476 23.78 -13.64 9.13
CA GLU A 476 24.26 -14.19 7.86
C GLU A 476 23.45 -15.41 7.41
N GLU A 477 23.11 -16.32 8.32
CA GLU A 477 22.38 -17.54 7.97
C GLU A 477 20.97 -17.26 7.45
N ILE A 478 20.33 -16.19 7.93
CA ILE A 478 19.03 -15.75 7.40
C ILE A 478 19.19 -15.20 5.98
N MET A 479 20.22 -14.39 5.76
CA MET A 479 20.44 -13.77 4.45
C MET A 479 21.00 -14.77 3.43
N ARG A 480 21.84 -15.72 3.83
CA ARG A 480 22.50 -16.69 2.92
C ARG A 480 21.52 -17.45 2.07
N PHE A 481 20.41 -17.93 2.63
CA PHE A 481 19.39 -18.61 1.86
C PHE A 481 18.75 -17.68 0.80
N SER A 482 18.40 -16.45 1.18
CA SER A 482 17.85 -15.47 0.24
C SER A 482 18.87 -15.04 -0.81
N SER A 483 20.14 -14.90 -0.43
CA SER A 483 21.24 -14.56 -1.33
C SER A 483 21.43 -15.64 -2.41
N ASP A 484 21.46 -16.92 -2.01
CA ASP A 484 21.62 -18.05 -2.91
C ASP A 484 20.43 -18.21 -3.88
N TRP A 485 19.21 -17.99 -3.41
CA TRP A 485 18.02 -18.22 -4.24
C TRP A 485 17.66 -17.05 -5.16
N PHE A 486 17.85 -15.80 -4.71
CA PHE A 486 17.33 -14.60 -5.39
C PHE A 486 18.42 -13.67 -5.93
N TYR A 487 19.66 -13.77 -5.48
CA TYR A 487 20.72 -12.79 -5.77
C TYR A 487 22.03 -13.45 -6.18
N ASP A 488 21.98 -14.65 -6.77
CA ASP A 488 23.15 -15.39 -7.29
C ASP A 488 24.31 -15.51 -6.27
N ASN A 489 23.95 -15.61 -4.98
CA ASN A 489 24.88 -15.65 -3.85
C ASN A 489 25.83 -14.43 -3.73
N MET A 490 25.42 -13.29 -4.29
CA MET A 490 26.25 -12.08 -4.31
C MET A 490 26.06 -11.20 -3.05
N VAL A 491 24.99 -11.37 -2.27
CA VAL A 491 24.71 -10.55 -1.10
C VAL A 491 25.31 -11.19 0.14
N GLN A 492 26.11 -10.41 0.87
CA GLN A 492 26.82 -10.83 2.08
C GLN A 492 26.47 -9.95 3.26
N SER A 493 26.60 -10.49 4.47
CA SER A 493 26.36 -9.73 5.71
C SER A 493 27.59 -8.95 6.13
N ALA A 494 27.39 -7.70 6.54
CA ALA A 494 28.45 -6.91 7.13
C ALA A 494 28.95 -7.55 8.46
N PRO A 495 30.22 -7.39 8.81
CA PRO A 495 30.80 -8.01 10.02
C PRO A 495 30.00 -7.74 11.29
N GLU A 496 29.41 -6.55 11.43
CA GLU A 496 28.66 -6.09 12.60
C GLU A 496 27.35 -6.84 12.84
N VAL A 497 26.78 -7.42 11.80
CA VAL A 497 25.50 -8.13 11.86
C VAL A 497 25.62 -9.63 11.58
N LYS A 498 26.79 -10.06 11.13
CA LYS A 498 27.03 -11.42 10.63
C LYS A 498 26.58 -12.50 11.63
N TYR A 499 26.92 -12.31 12.89
CA TYR A 499 26.64 -13.25 13.99
C TYR A 499 25.60 -12.72 14.97
N ARG A 500 24.77 -11.75 14.56
CA ARG A 500 23.75 -11.18 15.41
C ARG A 500 22.75 -12.24 15.86
N SER A 501 22.60 -12.44 17.16
CA SER A 501 21.71 -13.41 17.80
C SER A 501 21.10 -12.84 19.07
N ILE A 502 19.99 -13.42 19.54
CA ILE A 502 19.35 -13.06 20.81
C ILE A 502 19.93 -13.90 21.93
N LEU A 503 20.08 -15.20 21.71
CA LEU A 503 20.64 -16.15 22.67
C LEU A 503 21.96 -16.71 22.12
N ASP A 504 22.91 -16.96 23.00
CA ASP A 504 24.14 -17.62 22.62
C ASP A 504 23.84 -19.03 22.10
N LEU A 505 24.51 -19.43 21.02
CA LEU A 505 24.34 -20.73 20.37
C LEU A 505 22.90 -21.02 19.82
N ASP A 506 22.04 -20.01 19.74
CA ASP A 506 20.72 -20.17 19.13
C ASP A 506 20.83 -20.25 17.60
N LEU A 507 20.04 -21.13 17.03
CA LEU A 507 19.92 -21.23 15.56
C LEU A 507 19.14 -20.03 15.03
N PRO A 508 19.69 -19.24 14.10
CA PRO A 508 18.98 -18.07 13.57
C PRO A 508 17.68 -18.41 12.85
N MET A 509 17.58 -19.64 12.32
CA MET A 509 16.39 -20.12 11.60
C MET A 509 15.92 -21.46 12.16
N THR A 510 14.61 -21.59 12.37
CA THR A 510 13.97 -22.84 12.81
C THR A 510 12.71 -23.11 11.99
N TRP A 511 12.47 -24.38 11.69
CA TRP A 511 11.23 -24.85 11.07
C TRP A 511 10.46 -25.74 12.05
N VAL A 512 9.20 -25.41 12.29
CA VAL A 512 8.24 -26.16 13.09
C VAL A 512 7.24 -26.81 12.14
N ASP A 513 7.24 -28.13 12.08
CA ASP A 513 6.33 -28.88 11.18
C ASP A 513 4.91 -28.91 11.76
N SER A 514 3.97 -28.27 11.06
CA SER A 514 2.57 -28.25 11.46
C SER A 514 1.81 -29.52 11.01
N GLY A 515 2.42 -30.37 10.19
CA GLY A 515 1.86 -31.66 9.72
C GLY A 515 2.02 -32.80 10.72
N GLU A 516 3.13 -32.84 11.47
CA GLU A 516 3.41 -33.91 12.46
C GLU A 516 2.45 -33.90 13.64
N LEU A 517 1.89 -32.77 14.00
CA LEU A 517 0.91 -32.65 15.08
C LEU A 517 -0.49 -33.21 14.78
N ARG A 518 -0.69 -33.81 13.63
CA ARG A 518 -1.90 -34.63 13.38
C ARG A 518 -1.96 -35.88 14.26
N VAL A 519 -0.86 -36.35 14.83
CA VAL A 519 -0.74 -37.58 15.58
C VAL A 519 -0.43 -37.36 17.06
N GLU A 520 0.44 -36.43 17.43
CA GLU A 520 0.93 -36.28 18.82
C GLU A 520 0.23 -35.20 19.65
N SER A 521 -0.55 -34.30 19.06
CA SER A 521 -1.20 -33.19 19.79
C SER A 521 -2.31 -33.62 20.75
N LEU A 522 -2.73 -34.88 20.73
CA LEU A 522 -3.64 -35.46 21.72
C LEU A 522 -2.91 -35.83 23.02
N GLU A 523 -1.62 -36.15 22.98
CA GLU A 523 -0.86 -36.57 24.17
C GLU A 523 -0.23 -35.37 24.90
N PHE A 524 0.18 -34.31 24.20
CA PHE A 524 0.78 -33.12 24.83
C PHE A 524 -0.24 -32.21 25.51
N ALA A 525 -1.47 -32.13 24.99
CA ALA A 525 -2.54 -31.37 25.62
C ALA A 525 -3.01 -32.01 26.95
N THR A 526 -2.88 -33.34 27.10
CA THR A 526 -3.20 -34.03 28.32
C THR A 526 -2.10 -33.95 29.39
N ALA A 527 -0.87 -33.67 29.02
CA ALA A 527 0.26 -33.53 29.94
C ALA A 527 0.32 -32.14 30.63
N ILE A 528 -0.25 -31.09 30.02
CA ILE A 528 -0.28 -29.73 30.60
C ILE A 528 -1.52 -29.53 31.49
N ASP A 529 -2.62 -30.24 31.26
CA ASP A 529 -3.84 -30.18 32.08
C ASP A 529 -3.88 -31.16 33.30
N GLY A 530 -2.76 -31.73 33.67
CA GLY A 530 -2.59 -32.68 34.76
C GLY A 530 -2.78 -32.15 36.19
N LYS A 531 -3.63 -31.13 36.40
CA LYS A 531 -4.14 -30.74 37.73
C LYS A 531 -5.56 -30.17 37.66
N SER A 532 -6.55 -31.01 37.41
CA SER A 532 -7.86 -30.91 38.04
C SER A 532 -8.71 -32.13 37.60
N GLU A 533 -8.84 -33.07 38.50
CA GLU A 533 -9.80 -34.18 38.41
C GLU A 533 -11.23 -33.61 38.49
N GLN A 534 -11.98 -33.72 37.39
CA GLN A 534 -13.39 -34.05 37.44
C GLN A 534 -13.79 -34.56 36.04
N ARG A 535 -13.92 -35.87 35.96
CA ARG A 535 -14.52 -36.58 34.80
C ARG A 535 -15.98 -36.21 34.68
N THR A 536 -16.31 -35.46 33.63
CA THR A 536 -17.66 -35.43 33.07
C THR A 536 -17.65 -36.22 31.76
N GLU A 537 -18.46 -37.25 31.68
CA GLU A 537 -18.63 -38.12 30.49
C GLU A 537 -19.13 -37.29 29.31
N MET A 538 -18.33 -37.21 28.27
CA MET A 538 -18.70 -36.56 27.00
C MET A 538 -19.58 -37.49 26.17
N ASN A 539 -20.76 -37.04 25.75
CA ASN A 539 -21.70 -37.71 24.87
C ASN A 539 -21.11 -37.96 23.45
N SER A 540 -21.63 -39.03 22.80
CA SER A 540 -21.19 -39.52 21.49
C SER A 540 -21.18 -38.46 20.34
N GLU A 541 -21.99 -37.42 20.44
CA GLU A 541 -22.00 -36.29 19.47
C GLU A 541 -20.78 -35.38 19.60
N GLN A 542 -20.20 -35.24 20.79
CA GLN A 542 -18.97 -34.45 21.01
C GLN A 542 -17.73 -35.21 20.51
N ARG A 543 -17.75 -36.53 20.44
CA ARG A 543 -16.68 -37.33 19.83
C ARG A 543 -16.68 -37.26 18.29
N ALA A 544 -17.84 -37.07 17.65
CA ALA A 544 -17.94 -36.94 16.20
C ALA A 544 -17.38 -35.58 15.69
N VAL A 545 -17.44 -34.54 16.52
CA VAL A 545 -16.87 -33.20 16.19
C VAL A 545 -15.34 -33.17 16.37
N ALA A 546 -14.80 -34.05 17.25
CA ALA A 546 -13.33 -34.12 17.46
C ALA A 546 -12.61 -34.97 16.39
N ASN A 547 -13.32 -35.79 15.63
CA ASN A 547 -12.75 -36.71 14.63
C ASN A 547 -13.02 -36.30 13.16
N SER A 548 -13.60 -35.12 12.90
CA SER A 548 -13.62 -34.61 11.53
C SER A 548 -12.21 -34.15 11.13
N PRO A 549 -11.71 -34.55 9.94
CA PRO A 549 -10.44 -33.99 9.47
C PRO A 549 -10.61 -32.47 9.47
N LEU A 550 -9.72 -31.78 10.19
CA LEU A 550 -9.67 -30.31 10.27
C LEU A 550 -9.38 -29.76 8.87
N SER A 551 -10.41 -29.82 8.03
CA SER A 551 -10.40 -29.20 6.71
C SER A 551 -10.18 -27.71 6.90
N THR A 552 -9.25 -27.18 6.17
CA THR A 552 -9.06 -25.75 5.94
C THR A 552 -10.43 -25.11 5.74
N ILE A 553 -10.92 -24.34 6.73
CA ILE A 553 -12.22 -23.68 6.64
C ILE A 553 -12.11 -22.64 5.53
N ASN A 554 -12.63 -22.98 4.36
CA ASN A 554 -12.81 -22.02 3.27
C ASN A 554 -13.85 -20.99 3.72
N SER A 555 -13.41 -19.80 4.13
CA SER A 555 -14.34 -18.69 4.27
C SER A 555 -14.86 -18.32 2.88
N THR A 556 -16.14 -18.01 2.77
CA THR A 556 -16.87 -17.63 1.54
C THR A 556 -16.29 -16.41 0.79
N LEU A 557 -15.10 -15.90 1.17
CA LEU A 557 -14.40 -14.75 0.65
C LEU A 557 -12.93 -15.03 0.26
N GLY A 558 -12.54 -16.27 0.00
CA GLY A 558 -11.23 -16.61 -0.59
C GLY A 558 -10.02 -16.47 0.35
N SER A 559 -10.19 -16.19 1.66
CA SER A 559 -9.09 -16.16 2.63
C SER A 559 -9.13 -17.39 3.53
N ILE A 560 -7.98 -18.05 3.68
CA ILE A 560 -7.82 -19.34 4.38
C ILE A 560 -7.23 -19.09 5.77
N SER A 561 -7.65 -19.91 6.76
CA SER A 561 -7.04 -19.94 8.10
C SER A 561 -6.86 -21.39 8.57
N ASN A 562 -5.84 -21.61 9.40
CA ASN A 562 -5.52 -22.88 10.03
C ASN A 562 -5.39 -22.65 11.55
N ALA A 563 -6.38 -23.10 12.29
CA ALA A 563 -6.45 -22.87 13.74
C ALA A 563 -5.38 -23.64 14.51
N SER A 564 -5.03 -24.85 14.08
CA SER A 564 -3.99 -25.66 14.69
C SER A 564 -2.62 -25.02 14.52
N GLU A 565 -2.30 -24.56 13.30
CA GLU A 565 -1.06 -23.85 13.03
C GLU A 565 -1.00 -22.50 13.77
N ALA A 566 -2.14 -21.79 13.93
CA ALA A 566 -2.19 -20.57 14.73
C ALA A 566 -1.84 -20.81 16.21
N ARG A 567 -2.37 -21.90 16.80
CA ARG A 567 -2.00 -22.30 18.17
C ARG A 567 -0.52 -22.64 18.27
N LEU A 568 -0.01 -23.43 17.32
CA LEU A 568 1.39 -23.80 17.26
C LEU A 568 2.31 -22.57 17.11
N THR A 569 1.89 -21.58 16.32
CA THR A 569 2.58 -20.30 16.16
C THR A 569 2.77 -19.61 17.52
N LEU A 570 1.73 -19.55 18.33
CA LEU A 570 1.80 -18.91 19.65
C LEU A 570 2.59 -19.76 20.66
N LEU A 571 2.48 -21.08 20.60
CA LEU A 571 3.28 -21.99 21.45
C LEU A 571 4.78 -21.85 21.12
N ALA A 572 5.16 -21.83 19.84
CA ALA A 572 6.56 -21.63 19.43
C ALA A 572 7.11 -20.28 19.89
N LEU A 573 6.33 -19.20 19.73
CA LEU A 573 6.71 -17.88 20.21
C LEU A 573 6.81 -17.85 21.74
N ARG A 574 5.86 -18.46 22.45
CA ARG A 574 5.87 -18.57 23.92
C ARG A 574 7.11 -19.32 24.41
N ALA A 575 7.39 -20.49 23.86
CA ALA A 575 8.58 -21.26 24.22
C ALA A 575 9.87 -20.45 24.03
N TYR A 576 9.97 -19.71 22.92
CA TYR A 576 11.12 -18.86 22.65
C TYR A 576 11.20 -17.70 23.66
N TYR A 577 10.08 -17.07 24.01
CA TYR A 577 10.01 -16.03 25.03
C TYR A 577 10.39 -16.54 26.44
N GLU A 578 10.01 -17.77 26.78
CA GLU A 578 10.39 -18.42 28.04
C GLU A 578 11.92 -18.67 28.12
N MET A 579 12.56 -19.01 26.99
CA MET A 579 14.02 -19.15 26.91
C MET A 579 14.76 -17.82 27.07
N ILE A 580 14.24 -16.71 26.48
CA ILE A 580 14.84 -15.38 26.61
C ILE A 580 14.65 -14.81 28.01
N GLY A 581 13.47 -15.03 28.60
CA GLY A 581 13.06 -14.47 29.88
C GLY A 581 12.38 -13.10 29.76
N LYS A 582 11.31 -12.93 30.56
CA LYS A 582 10.43 -11.73 30.52
C LYS A 582 11.18 -10.42 30.71
N GLU A 583 12.09 -10.38 31.69
CA GLU A 583 12.85 -9.15 32.04
C GLU A 583 13.69 -8.68 30.86
N ARG A 584 14.39 -9.59 30.20
CA ARG A 584 15.23 -9.28 29.05
C ARG A 584 14.43 -8.80 27.85
N ILE A 585 13.29 -9.45 27.53
CA ILE A 585 12.41 -9.02 26.42
C ILE A 585 11.95 -7.58 26.60
N LEU A 586 11.56 -7.21 27.84
CA LEU A 586 11.02 -5.88 28.13
C LEU A 586 12.12 -4.81 28.22
N SER A 587 13.29 -5.13 28.79
CA SER A 587 14.40 -4.18 28.93
C SER A 587 15.07 -3.88 27.59
N GLU A 588 15.32 -4.89 26.77
CA GLU A 588 15.90 -4.75 25.43
C GLU A 588 14.85 -4.37 24.37
N ARG A 589 13.53 -4.40 24.72
CA ARG A 589 12.40 -4.12 23.83
C ARG A 589 12.45 -4.95 22.57
N LEU A 590 12.73 -6.25 22.69
CA LEU A 590 12.80 -7.16 21.56
C LEU A 590 11.46 -7.20 20.81
N ASP A 591 11.45 -6.73 19.59
CA ASP A 591 10.25 -6.61 18.80
C ASP A 591 10.01 -7.86 17.94
N VAL A 592 8.73 -8.25 17.84
CA VAL A 592 8.30 -9.46 17.14
C VAL A 592 7.32 -9.14 16.03
N GLY A 593 7.56 -9.75 14.89
CA GLY A 593 6.63 -9.78 13.78
C GLY A 593 6.04 -11.17 13.55
N ILE A 594 4.72 -11.31 13.58
CA ILE A 594 4.05 -12.53 13.14
C ILE A 594 3.47 -12.27 11.75
N ILE A 595 3.94 -13.03 10.77
CA ILE A 595 3.60 -12.84 9.35
C ILE A 595 2.78 -14.03 8.86
N SER A 596 1.69 -13.76 8.16
CA SER A 596 0.97 -14.79 7.39
C SER A 596 0.55 -14.25 6.02
N PRO A 597 0.58 -15.05 4.96
CA PRO A 597 0.09 -14.65 3.63
C PRO A 597 -1.43 -14.44 3.58
N TYR A 598 -2.18 -14.89 4.59
CA TYR A 598 -3.64 -14.89 4.58
C TYR A 598 -4.24 -13.99 5.66
N ARG A 599 -5.08 -13.03 5.26
CA ARG A 599 -5.74 -12.08 6.20
C ARG A 599 -6.58 -12.76 7.27
N ALA A 600 -7.26 -13.87 6.96
CA ALA A 600 -8.03 -14.60 7.95
C ALA A 600 -7.14 -15.17 9.07
N GLN A 601 -5.95 -15.67 8.73
CA GLN A 601 -4.97 -16.15 9.71
C GLN A 601 -4.45 -15.01 10.58
N VAL A 602 -4.14 -13.87 9.98
CA VAL A 602 -3.72 -12.65 10.70
C VAL A 602 -4.78 -12.24 11.72
N GLN A 603 -6.06 -12.20 11.34
CA GLN A 603 -7.16 -11.87 12.26
C GLN A 603 -7.32 -12.90 13.36
N LEU A 604 -7.14 -14.18 13.05
CA LEU A 604 -7.18 -15.26 14.05
C LEU A 604 -6.06 -15.10 15.08
N LEU A 605 -4.82 -14.92 14.61
CA LEU A 605 -3.65 -14.73 15.47
C LEU A 605 -3.80 -13.47 16.35
N ARG A 606 -4.27 -12.35 15.82
CA ARG A 606 -4.55 -11.14 16.61
C ARG A 606 -5.53 -11.40 17.74
N ARG A 607 -6.64 -12.11 17.46
CA ARG A 607 -7.64 -12.48 18.48
C ARG A 607 -7.05 -13.40 19.56
N MET A 608 -6.21 -14.36 19.16
CA MET A 608 -5.59 -15.29 20.09
C MET A 608 -4.58 -14.58 21.00
N VAL A 609 -3.66 -13.76 20.46
CA VAL A 609 -2.69 -12.96 21.24
C VAL A 609 -3.42 -12.01 22.22
N LYS A 610 -4.58 -11.45 21.82
CA LYS A 610 -5.39 -10.60 22.71
C LYS A 610 -6.03 -11.39 23.85
N LYS A 611 -6.36 -12.67 23.66
CA LYS A 611 -6.99 -13.51 24.69
C LYS A 611 -6.00 -14.14 25.66
N GLU A 612 -4.78 -14.44 25.24
CA GLU A 612 -3.79 -15.11 26.07
C GLU A 612 -3.14 -14.14 27.06
N GLU A 613 -3.26 -14.45 28.37
CA GLU A 613 -2.67 -13.67 29.47
C GLU A 613 -1.14 -13.62 29.38
N PHE A 614 -0.50 -14.71 28.91
CA PHE A 614 0.95 -14.76 28.76
C PHE A 614 1.49 -13.58 27.92
N PHE A 615 0.84 -13.25 26.82
CA PHE A 615 1.28 -12.17 25.91
C PHE A 615 0.91 -10.77 26.37
N LYS A 616 0.10 -10.61 27.42
CA LYS A 616 -0.37 -9.31 27.90
C LYS A 616 0.75 -8.27 28.13
N PRO A 617 1.89 -8.60 28.76
CA PRO A 617 3.00 -7.67 28.94
C PRO A 617 3.72 -7.30 27.65
N PHE A 618 3.64 -8.14 26.62
CA PHE A 618 4.41 -8.04 25.38
C PHE A 618 3.62 -7.51 24.20
N ARG A 619 2.30 -7.23 24.35
CA ARG A 619 1.43 -6.87 23.22
C ARG A 619 1.91 -5.66 22.41
N SER A 620 2.52 -4.68 23.07
CA SER A 620 3.10 -3.50 22.41
C SER A 620 4.34 -3.82 21.56
N LEU A 621 4.98 -4.95 21.79
CA LEU A 621 6.16 -5.41 21.04
C LEU A 621 5.80 -6.39 19.92
N ILE A 622 4.55 -6.90 19.88
CA ILE A 622 4.11 -7.88 18.90
C ILE A 622 3.27 -7.21 17.78
N THR A 623 3.77 -7.27 16.57
CA THR A 623 3.05 -6.82 15.38
C THR A 623 2.61 -8.04 14.57
N ILE A 624 1.33 -8.12 14.19
CA ILE A 624 0.78 -9.23 13.41
C ILE A 624 0.19 -8.67 12.11
N ASN A 625 0.71 -9.07 10.95
CA ASN A 625 0.22 -8.56 9.68
C ASN A 625 0.47 -9.53 8.52
N THR A 626 -0.05 -9.18 7.33
CA THR A 626 0.30 -9.88 6.09
C THR A 626 1.72 -9.53 5.64
N VAL A 627 2.27 -10.30 4.70
CA VAL A 627 3.59 -10.02 4.10
C VAL A 627 3.66 -8.59 3.56
N ASP A 628 2.63 -8.17 2.82
CA ASP A 628 2.55 -6.82 2.24
C ASP A 628 2.54 -5.72 3.33
N GLY A 629 1.91 -6.01 4.48
CA GLY A 629 1.87 -5.07 5.62
C GLY A 629 3.18 -4.96 6.42
N PHE A 630 4.11 -5.90 6.20
CA PHE A 630 5.47 -5.85 6.78
C PHE A 630 6.51 -5.24 5.83
N GLN A 631 6.10 -4.83 4.65
CA GLN A 631 7.03 -4.27 3.69
C GLN A 631 7.70 -2.98 4.22
N GLY A 632 9.00 -2.85 4.02
CA GLY A 632 9.79 -1.73 4.57
C GLY A 632 10.09 -1.83 6.07
N GLN A 633 9.48 -2.77 6.80
CA GLN A 633 9.70 -2.96 8.23
C GLN A 633 10.69 -4.09 8.49
N GLU A 634 11.22 -4.16 9.71
CA GLU A 634 12.08 -5.23 10.19
C GLU A 634 11.80 -5.47 11.68
N ARG A 635 12.08 -6.67 12.19
CA ARG A 635 11.91 -7.06 13.58
C ARG A 635 13.06 -7.94 14.05
N ASP A 636 13.30 -7.95 15.34
CA ASP A 636 14.32 -8.82 15.95
C ASP A 636 13.96 -10.29 15.74
N ILE A 637 12.69 -10.61 15.94
CA ILE A 637 12.13 -11.96 15.78
C ILE A 637 11.01 -11.90 14.73
N ILE A 638 11.06 -12.80 13.77
CA ILE A 638 9.95 -13.02 12.82
C ILE A 638 9.43 -14.46 12.98
N VAL A 639 8.12 -14.58 13.08
CA VAL A 639 7.41 -15.87 13.05
C VAL A 639 6.51 -15.88 11.81
N ILE A 640 6.68 -16.88 10.95
CA ILE A 640 5.90 -17.02 9.70
C ILE A 640 4.94 -18.20 9.84
N SER A 641 3.62 -17.96 9.67
CA SER A 641 2.59 -19.00 9.58
C SER A 641 2.14 -19.16 8.13
N LEU A 642 2.46 -20.31 7.51
CA LEU A 642 2.26 -20.56 6.07
C LEU A 642 0.87 -21.12 5.76
N VAL A 643 0.16 -21.66 6.76
CA VAL A 643 -1.27 -22.02 6.72
C VAL A 643 -1.60 -23.26 5.88
N ARG A 644 -0.92 -23.45 4.75
CA ARG A 644 -1.26 -24.49 3.77
C ARG A 644 -0.90 -25.88 4.26
N SER A 645 -1.95 -26.74 4.35
CA SER A 645 -1.83 -28.17 4.64
C SER A 645 -2.90 -28.92 3.84
N ASN A 646 -2.47 -29.73 2.87
CA ASN A 646 -3.35 -30.53 2.02
C ASN A 646 -2.57 -31.65 1.32
N ASP A 647 -3.27 -32.72 0.98
CA ASP A 647 -2.67 -33.92 0.36
C ASP A 647 -2.28 -33.72 -1.13
N GLU A 648 -2.80 -32.68 -1.78
CA GLU A 648 -2.57 -32.38 -3.18
C GLU A 648 -1.29 -31.54 -3.42
N GLY A 649 -0.66 -31.01 -2.37
CA GLY A 649 0.50 -30.14 -2.47
C GLY A 649 0.19 -28.77 -3.07
N GLN A 650 -1.05 -28.30 -2.94
CA GLN A 650 -1.46 -26.99 -3.44
C GLN A 650 -1.05 -25.90 -2.48
N ILE A 651 -0.08 -25.07 -2.90
CA ILE A 651 0.47 -23.99 -2.08
C ILE A 651 -0.17 -22.62 -2.30
N GLY A 652 -1.00 -22.45 -3.33
CA GLY A 652 -1.76 -21.20 -3.57
C GLY A 652 -0.87 -19.97 -3.70
N PHE A 653 -1.11 -18.92 -2.92
CA PHE A 653 -0.32 -17.66 -2.94
C PHE A 653 1.16 -17.82 -2.58
N LEU A 654 1.54 -18.92 -1.96
CA LEU A 654 2.93 -19.24 -1.64
C LEU A 654 3.78 -19.57 -2.88
N ARG A 655 3.18 -19.66 -4.07
CA ARG A 655 3.89 -19.77 -5.37
C ARG A 655 4.65 -18.49 -5.73
N ASP A 656 4.21 -17.33 -5.25
CA ASP A 656 4.97 -16.10 -5.42
C ASP A 656 6.11 -16.03 -4.39
N LEU A 657 7.26 -16.55 -4.80
CA LEU A 657 8.44 -16.67 -3.95
C LEU A 657 9.00 -15.33 -3.49
N ARG A 658 8.73 -14.25 -4.21
CA ARG A 658 9.11 -12.89 -3.81
C ARG A 658 8.48 -12.51 -2.48
N ARG A 659 7.26 -13.00 -2.18
CA ARG A 659 6.62 -12.84 -0.87
C ARG A 659 7.38 -13.56 0.24
N MET A 660 7.90 -14.76 -0.05
CA MET A 660 8.73 -15.47 0.91
C MET A 660 10.07 -14.77 1.13
N ASN A 661 10.70 -14.26 0.08
CA ASN A 661 11.90 -13.44 0.21
C ASN A 661 11.66 -12.24 1.14
N VAL A 662 10.56 -11.51 0.95
CA VAL A 662 10.18 -10.41 1.84
C VAL A 662 9.97 -10.90 3.27
N ALA A 663 9.21 -11.99 3.50
CA ALA A 663 8.90 -12.48 4.83
C ALA A 663 10.16 -12.92 5.60
N ILE A 664 11.06 -13.67 4.95
CA ILE A 664 12.32 -14.14 5.51
C ILE A 664 13.21 -12.95 5.90
N THR A 665 13.36 -11.99 5.00
CA THR A 665 14.27 -10.85 5.15
C THR A 665 13.74 -9.73 6.06
N ARG A 666 12.63 -9.96 6.78
CA ARG A 666 12.16 -9.07 7.86
C ARG A 666 12.85 -9.37 9.19
N ALA A 667 13.40 -10.59 9.37
CA ALA A 667 14.06 -10.99 10.60
C ALA A 667 15.47 -10.41 10.70
N ARG A 668 15.80 -9.80 11.83
CA ARG A 668 17.18 -9.38 12.13
C ARG A 668 18.00 -10.50 12.73
N MET A 669 17.46 -11.22 13.72
CA MET A 669 18.21 -12.18 14.55
C MET A 669 17.59 -13.57 14.59
N LYS A 670 16.26 -13.68 14.60
CA LYS A 670 15.54 -14.96 14.69
C LYS A 670 14.40 -15.06 13.71
N LEU A 671 14.36 -16.19 13.00
CA LEU A 671 13.29 -16.56 12.09
C LEU A 671 12.70 -17.93 12.48
N ILE A 672 11.41 -17.98 12.78
CA ILE A 672 10.66 -19.20 13.07
C ILE A 672 9.63 -19.39 11.97
N ILE A 673 9.70 -20.50 11.25
CA ILE A 673 8.76 -20.83 10.16
C ILE A 673 7.89 -21.99 10.60
N LEU A 674 6.57 -21.82 10.48
CA LEU A 674 5.58 -22.87 10.71
C LEU A 674 4.89 -23.25 9.39
N GLY A 675 4.85 -24.51 9.10
CA GLY A 675 4.20 -25.00 7.89
C GLY A 675 4.28 -26.51 7.73
N ASP A 676 3.27 -27.08 7.07
CA ASP A 676 3.16 -28.50 6.79
C ASP A 676 4.21 -28.90 5.72
N ARG A 677 5.22 -29.65 6.14
CA ARG A 677 6.30 -30.16 5.30
C ARG A 677 5.78 -31.01 4.16
N SER A 678 4.78 -31.88 4.43
CA SER A 678 4.25 -32.82 3.46
C SER A 678 3.60 -32.11 2.26
N THR A 679 2.99 -30.96 2.50
CA THR A 679 2.40 -30.07 1.48
C THR A 679 3.46 -29.18 0.82
N LEU A 680 4.24 -28.45 1.61
CA LEU A 680 5.09 -27.36 1.12
C LEU A 680 6.35 -27.85 0.42
N CYS A 681 7.01 -28.92 0.94
CA CYS A 681 8.24 -29.43 0.37
C CYS A 681 8.07 -30.17 -0.95
N ARG A 682 6.87 -30.28 -1.50
CA ARG A 682 6.65 -30.69 -2.89
C ARG A 682 7.13 -29.60 -3.86
N HIS A 683 7.17 -28.33 -3.43
CA HIS A 683 7.74 -27.25 -4.21
C HIS A 683 9.26 -27.13 -3.94
N PRO A 684 10.11 -27.01 -4.99
CA PRO A 684 11.58 -27.02 -4.85
C PRO A 684 12.13 -25.99 -3.88
N PHE A 685 11.58 -24.75 -3.88
CA PHE A 685 11.98 -23.68 -2.97
C PHE A 685 11.82 -24.07 -1.50
N TYR A 686 10.62 -24.55 -1.10
CA TYR A 686 10.35 -24.89 0.30
C TYR A 686 11.12 -26.13 0.75
N ARG A 687 11.38 -27.07 -0.16
CA ARG A 687 12.23 -28.20 0.10
C ARG A 687 13.66 -27.75 0.40
N LYS A 688 14.25 -26.92 -0.47
CA LYS A 688 15.61 -26.37 -0.27
C LYS A 688 15.69 -25.51 1.00
N LEU A 689 14.66 -24.72 1.30
CA LEU A 689 14.58 -23.92 2.55
C LEU A 689 14.56 -24.82 3.78
N TRP A 690 13.75 -25.89 3.76
CA TRP A 690 13.69 -26.83 4.85
C TRP A 690 15.04 -27.59 5.04
N GLU A 691 15.62 -28.10 3.96
CA GLU A 691 16.93 -28.78 3.96
C GLU A 691 18.03 -27.84 4.48
N TYR A 692 18.04 -26.59 4.05
CA TYR A 692 18.97 -25.59 4.54
C TYR A 692 18.86 -25.39 6.06
N ILE A 693 17.63 -25.23 6.58
CA ILE A 693 17.39 -25.05 8.02
C ILE A 693 17.79 -26.30 8.82
N GLN A 694 17.58 -27.52 8.28
CA GLN A 694 18.06 -28.74 8.93
C GLN A 694 19.59 -28.82 8.94
N GLY A 695 20.24 -28.35 7.88
CA GLY A 695 21.70 -28.28 7.80
C GLY A 695 22.33 -27.34 8.84
N LEU A 696 21.61 -26.33 9.32
CA LEU A 696 22.10 -25.45 10.40
C LEU A 696 22.13 -26.12 11.79
N LYS A 697 21.45 -27.28 11.95
CA LYS A 697 21.43 -28.05 13.20
C LYS A 697 22.65 -28.95 13.39
N ASN A 698 23.35 -29.26 12.28
CA ASN A 698 24.54 -30.11 12.23
C ASN A 698 25.80 -29.24 12.16
#